data_99038ee1fff05787d650a9dbcb814498
#
_entry.id   99038ee1fff05787d650a9dbcb814498
#
_cell.length_a   1.000
_cell.length_b   1.000
_cell.length_c   1.000
_cell.angle_alpha   90.00
_cell.angle_beta   90.00
_cell.angle_gamma   90.00
#
_symmetry.space_group_name_H-M   'P 1'
#
loop_
_entity.id
_entity.type
_entity.pdbx_description
1 polymer ?
#
loop_
_entity_poly.entity_id
_entity_poly.type
_entity_poly.pdbx_seq_one_letter_code
_entity_poly.pdbx_strand_id
1 'polypeptide(L)'
;MTPSKQLPPQARVVIIGGGIIGCSIAYHLAQRGVKDVVVLERLQLTHGATWHAAGLVGQLRSSSNLTRLMRYGAELYGKLEAQTGQATGWHRTGSLRLASSPARWQELKRSATMAKGFDFRVDLVTPREARDKFPLLELNGVVGAAWIEGDGDVDPASLTMAYAAGARAGDVGIHQGVCVTRLKKRGRRVTTVVTDHGDIEVECVIDAAGMWGREIAAMVGTRVAVGAVEHQYFVTEKSAKIPAGLPSLRDPDGNFYVKPEPGGLAVGGWEANTPPWGAGGIAKDFGPELLQPDYDRFEPLGSAACARIPVLNEIGVRQMINGPIPITADGEPVIGLSPELDNFYLCCGFTSGIAASGGAGWVMANWIVDGDPGLDLWPFDVRRFGAPHAVKAALYERAVESYARYYQIAWPGHEAQAGRGARRSPLYDTLLKQGAVYGNKFGWERPNWFAPAGTLAVDTPSFDRGPSFAAVAAEHRAVRERVALIDMSSFSKFEVRGAGALALLQKLAVNDLDRPVGSIVYTQLCNERGGIEADVTITRLAADRFYFVTGSALGVRDRSTIERHLPGDGSVDIIDHTSAKAVLNLCGPKSRDVLAQLTDAPLDNAAFPYMSARELDLAFAPVLALRVTYLGELGYELHVPVEYALHLYERLWACGQAHGIANAGYRVINTLRLEKHYLVWGTDITADYNPYEAGLGFCVALGKQDFLARTALAAVKAKGPARRLTWFTAGPEPTLHGGEVVFAGERILGRVTSGGFGHSVGRNIFCAYVATGEPADAGLSIEVMGQRFPALRHTRPLYDPERKAVLA
;
A
#
# COMPACT_ATOMS: atom_id res chain seq x y z
N MET A 1 41.49 -20.17 -3.55
CA MET A 1 40.70 -20.01 -2.30
C MET A 1 41.28 -18.86 -1.50
N THR A 2 40.67 -17.71 -1.49
CA THR A 2 41.04 -16.61 -0.59
C THR A 2 40.69 -17.06 0.82
N PRO A 3 41.55 -16.86 1.85
CA PRO A 3 41.24 -17.29 3.21
C PRO A 3 39.95 -16.58 3.64
N SER A 4 38.98 -17.36 4.15
CA SER A 4 37.76 -16.81 4.76
C SER A 4 38.21 -15.86 5.86
N LYS A 5 37.94 -14.57 5.76
CA LYS A 5 38.12 -13.65 6.87
C LYS A 5 37.23 -14.19 8.00
N GLN A 6 37.84 -14.43 9.16
CA GLN A 6 37.12 -14.83 10.34
C GLN A 6 35.94 -13.89 10.59
N LEU A 7 34.74 -14.43 10.89
CA LEU A 7 33.58 -13.62 11.21
C LEU A 7 33.87 -12.75 12.44
N PRO A 8 33.42 -11.47 12.43
CA PRO A 8 33.55 -10.65 13.63
C PRO A 8 32.65 -11.22 14.74
N PRO A 9 33.05 -11.19 16.01
CA PRO A 9 32.25 -11.69 17.13
C PRO A 9 31.02 -10.79 17.39
N GLN A 10 31.04 -9.56 16.90
CA GLN A 10 29.94 -8.60 17.04
C GLN A 10 29.83 -7.71 15.78
N ALA A 11 28.64 -7.22 15.50
CA ALA A 11 28.36 -6.25 14.44
C ALA A 11 27.24 -5.30 14.86
N ARG A 12 27.30 -4.06 14.41
CA ARG A 12 26.19 -3.12 14.58
C ARG A 12 25.01 -3.51 13.70
N VAL A 13 25.27 -3.84 12.42
CA VAL A 13 24.24 -4.23 11.47
C VAL A 13 24.65 -5.52 10.76
N VAL A 14 23.80 -6.54 10.79
CA VAL A 14 23.93 -7.73 9.96
C VAL A 14 22.86 -7.74 8.89
N ILE A 15 23.28 -7.82 7.62
CA ILE A 15 22.42 -7.95 6.44
C ILE A 15 22.46 -9.42 6.00
N ILE A 16 21.32 -10.09 5.96
CA ILE A 16 21.19 -11.49 5.53
C ILE A 16 20.77 -11.53 4.06
N GLY A 17 21.67 -11.94 3.19
CA GLY A 17 21.48 -12.04 1.73
C GLY A 17 22.38 -11.10 0.96
N GLY A 18 23.20 -11.65 0.04
CA GLY A 18 24.15 -10.97 -0.84
C GLY A 18 23.60 -10.75 -2.25
N GLY A 19 22.27 -10.70 -2.41
CA GLY A 19 21.62 -10.27 -3.64
C GLY A 19 21.70 -8.75 -3.82
N ILE A 20 21.07 -8.26 -4.91
CA ILE A 20 21.14 -6.83 -5.26
C ILE A 20 20.59 -5.92 -4.15
N ILE A 21 19.54 -6.35 -3.42
CA ILE A 21 18.95 -5.57 -2.34
C ILE A 21 19.89 -5.46 -1.14
N GLY A 22 20.45 -6.59 -0.68
CA GLY A 22 21.38 -6.58 0.46
C GLY A 22 22.68 -5.80 0.17
N CYS A 23 23.23 -5.93 -1.04
CA CYS A 23 24.40 -5.16 -1.48
C CYS A 23 24.08 -3.65 -1.59
N SER A 24 22.88 -3.28 -2.05
CA SER A 24 22.44 -1.88 -2.10
C SER A 24 22.29 -1.29 -0.70
N ILE A 25 21.67 -2.01 0.26
CA ILE A 25 21.58 -1.57 1.66
C ILE A 25 22.97 -1.35 2.24
N ALA A 26 23.87 -2.31 2.05
CA ALA A 26 25.26 -2.23 2.51
C ALA A 26 25.99 -1.01 1.96
N TYR A 27 25.84 -0.74 0.65
CA TYR A 27 26.38 0.46 -0.02
C TYR A 27 25.85 1.74 0.64
N HIS A 28 24.53 1.85 0.84
CA HIS A 28 23.93 3.08 1.37
C HIS A 28 24.28 3.30 2.85
N LEU A 29 24.39 2.23 3.66
CA LEU A 29 24.89 2.33 5.03
C LEU A 29 26.35 2.81 5.06
N ALA A 30 27.21 2.29 4.17
CA ALA A 30 28.58 2.77 4.01
C ALA A 30 28.63 4.25 3.63
N GLN A 31 27.80 4.70 2.68
CA GLN A 31 27.69 6.11 2.28
C GLN A 31 27.21 7.02 3.44
N ARG A 32 26.44 6.48 4.38
CA ARG A 32 26.00 7.16 5.61
C ARG A 32 27.07 7.08 6.73
N GLY A 33 28.24 6.49 6.48
CA GLY A 33 29.35 6.35 7.42
C GLY A 33 29.10 5.36 8.55
N VAL A 34 28.12 4.43 8.40
CA VAL A 34 27.84 3.41 9.40
C VAL A 34 28.98 2.39 9.40
N LYS A 35 29.53 2.12 10.58
CA LYS A 35 30.61 1.14 10.79
C LYS A 35 30.05 -0.18 11.34
N ASP A 36 30.89 -1.22 11.32
CA ASP A 36 30.56 -2.56 11.85
C ASP A 36 29.32 -3.16 11.16
N VAL A 37 29.23 -3.00 9.82
CA VAL A 37 28.21 -3.59 8.95
C VAL A 37 28.75 -4.86 8.31
N VAL A 38 27.95 -5.94 8.39
CA VAL A 38 28.29 -7.25 7.85
C VAL A 38 27.19 -7.73 6.92
N VAL A 39 27.57 -8.20 5.73
CA VAL A 39 26.69 -8.92 4.81
C VAL A 39 27.03 -10.40 4.87
N LEU A 40 26.03 -11.25 5.10
CA LEU A 40 26.15 -12.72 5.10
C LEU A 40 25.42 -13.29 3.88
N GLU A 41 26.18 -13.98 3.02
CA GLU A 41 25.65 -14.65 1.85
C GLU A 41 25.99 -16.14 1.90
N ARG A 42 24.98 -16.99 1.77
CA ARG A 42 25.11 -18.46 1.91
C ARG A 42 25.93 -19.12 0.79
N LEU A 43 25.92 -18.51 -0.40
CA LEU A 43 26.69 -18.98 -1.57
C LEU A 43 27.65 -17.89 -2.05
N GLN A 44 27.41 -17.33 -3.22
CA GLN A 44 28.15 -16.18 -3.77
C GLN A 44 27.18 -15.01 -3.99
N LEU A 45 27.72 -13.79 -4.07
CA LEU A 45 26.89 -12.64 -4.41
C LEU A 45 26.08 -12.93 -5.69
N THR A 46 24.86 -12.43 -5.73
CA THR A 46 23.90 -12.59 -6.85
C THR A 46 23.20 -13.94 -6.97
N HIS A 47 23.66 -15.02 -6.33
CA HIS A 47 23.19 -16.40 -6.51
C HIS A 47 21.75 -16.72 -6.07
N GLY A 48 20.96 -15.68 -5.69
CA GLY A 48 19.49 -15.78 -5.58
C GLY A 48 18.80 -15.51 -6.92
N ALA A 49 17.71 -14.72 -6.92
CA ALA A 49 17.00 -14.32 -8.13
C ALA A 49 17.73 -13.24 -8.96
N THR A 50 18.82 -12.65 -8.46
CA THR A 50 19.50 -11.53 -9.10
C THR A 50 20.16 -11.92 -10.42
N TRP A 51 20.89 -13.05 -10.47
CA TRP A 51 21.72 -13.44 -11.63
C TRP A 51 20.94 -13.77 -12.89
N HIS A 52 19.69 -14.21 -12.76
CA HIS A 52 18.83 -14.56 -13.89
C HIS A 52 17.72 -13.53 -14.15
N ALA A 53 17.81 -12.33 -13.54
CA ALA A 53 16.84 -11.26 -13.78
C ALA A 53 17.09 -10.60 -15.15
N ALA A 54 16.01 -10.22 -15.85
CA ALA A 54 16.11 -9.59 -17.17
C ALA A 54 16.80 -8.21 -17.18
N GLY A 55 16.75 -7.46 -16.06
CA GLY A 55 17.48 -6.19 -15.90
C GLY A 55 16.76 -4.94 -16.41
N LEU A 56 15.45 -4.99 -16.69
CA LEU A 56 14.70 -3.80 -17.08
C LEU A 56 14.57 -2.80 -15.91
N VAL A 57 14.82 -1.52 -16.20
CA VAL A 57 14.67 -0.41 -15.24
C VAL A 57 13.63 0.57 -15.74
N GLY A 58 12.44 0.47 -15.19
CA GLY A 58 11.35 1.42 -15.43
C GLY A 58 11.04 2.21 -14.16
N GLN A 59 10.83 3.52 -14.28
CA GLN A 59 10.74 4.43 -13.14
C GLN A 59 9.29 4.69 -12.70
N LEU A 60 8.38 4.92 -13.65
CA LEU A 60 6.98 5.25 -13.32
C LEU A 60 6.27 4.08 -12.65
N ARG A 61 5.61 4.38 -11.52
CA ARG A 61 4.77 3.46 -10.75
C ARG A 61 3.44 4.13 -10.39
N SER A 62 2.54 3.36 -9.81
CA SER A 62 1.21 3.82 -9.38
C SER A 62 1.23 4.80 -8.20
N SER A 63 2.32 4.88 -7.46
CA SER A 63 2.49 5.75 -6.30
C SER A 63 3.67 6.71 -6.50
N SER A 64 3.51 7.95 -5.97
CA SER A 64 4.55 8.97 -5.99
C SER A 64 5.83 8.48 -5.30
N ASN A 65 5.71 7.89 -4.13
CA ASN A 65 6.87 7.45 -3.35
C ASN A 65 7.58 6.28 -4.02
N LEU A 66 6.86 5.32 -4.61
CA LEU A 66 7.49 4.25 -5.37
C LEU A 66 8.18 4.80 -6.64
N THR A 67 7.57 5.76 -7.33
CA THR A 67 8.21 6.45 -8.47
C THR A 67 9.51 7.16 -8.03
N ARG A 68 9.51 7.81 -6.86
CA ARG A 68 10.72 8.42 -6.28
C ARG A 68 11.81 7.39 -5.99
N LEU A 69 11.46 6.22 -5.45
CA LEU A 69 12.42 5.13 -5.20
C LEU A 69 13.06 4.66 -6.52
N MET A 70 12.24 4.43 -7.55
CA MET A 70 12.72 3.98 -8.86
C MET A 70 13.59 5.04 -9.56
N ARG A 71 13.17 6.31 -9.51
CA ARG A 71 13.92 7.44 -10.06
C ARG A 71 15.29 7.60 -9.40
N TYR A 72 15.31 7.56 -8.07
CA TYR A 72 16.57 7.57 -7.31
C TYR A 72 17.52 6.45 -7.75
N GLY A 73 16.99 5.22 -7.92
CA GLY A 73 17.75 4.07 -8.41
C GLY A 73 18.34 4.33 -9.80
N ALA A 74 17.53 4.75 -10.77
CA ALA A 74 18.00 5.04 -12.14
C ALA A 74 19.06 6.14 -12.19
N GLU A 75 18.90 7.20 -11.39
CA GLU A 75 19.89 8.28 -11.26
C GLU A 75 21.22 7.79 -10.63
N LEU A 76 21.12 6.90 -9.64
CA LEU A 76 22.29 6.30 -8.98
C LEU A 76 23.05 5.38 -9.93
N TYR A 77 22.36 4.54 -10.71
CA TYR A 77 23.01 3.58 -11.64
C TYR A 77 23.93 4.28 -12.65
N GLY A 78 23.52 5.47 -13.11
CA GLY A 78 24.36 6.29 -14.00
C GLY A 78 25.61 6.91 -13.36
N LYS A 79 25.69 6.91 -12.02
CA LYS A 79 26.81 7.50 -11.27
C LYS A 79 27.70 6.45 -10.61
N LEU A 80 27.17 5.24 -10.39
CA LEU A 80 27.76 4.24 -9.52
C LEU A 80 29.10 3.71 -10.06
N GLU A 81 29.25 3.58 -11.39
CA GLU A 81 30.51 3.17 -12.01
C GLU A 81 31.66 4.17 -11.70
N ALA A 82 31.39 5.47 -11.84
CA ALA A 82 32.36 6.48 -11.50
C ALA A 82 32.71 6.53 -10.00
N GLN A 83 31.77 6.16 -9.14
CA GLN A 83 31.95 6.16 -7.68
C GLN A 83 32.70 4.92 -7.17
N THR A 84 32.55 3.79 -7.85
CA THR A 84 33.05 2.50 -7.37
C THR A 84 34.15 1.87 -8.22
N GLY A 85 34.37 2.38 -9.45
CA GLY A 85 35.27 1.77 -10.44
C GLY A 85 34.77 0.48 -11.06
N GLN A 86 33.52 0.04 -10.71
CA GLN A 86 32.90 -1.18 -11.20
C GLN A 86 31.79 -0.84 -12.19
N ALA A 87 31.87 -1.38 -13.41
CA ALA A 87 30.82 -1.22 -14.42
C ALA A 87 29.46 -1.73 -13.93
N THR A 88 28.39 -1.02 -14.25
CA THR A 88 27.02 -1.39 -13.91
C THR A 88 26.25 -2.01 -15.07
N GLY A 89 26.72 -1.82 -16.30
CA GLY A 89 25.98 -2.17 -17.52
C GLY A 89 24.71 -1.33 -17.69
N TRP A 90 24.66 -0.11 -17.15
CA TRP A 90 23.52 0.79 -17.29
C TRP A 90 23.45 1.43 -18.67
N HIS A 91 22.33 1.19 -19.37
CA HIS A 91 22.01 1.82 -20.66
C HIS A 91 20.72 2.62 -20.54
N ARG A 92 20.82 3.94 -20.58
CA ARG A 92 19.67 4.84 -20.60
C ARG A 92 19.13 4.99 -22.02
N THR A 93 18.39 3.98 -22.48
CA THR A 93 17.84 3.90 -23.86
C THR A 93 16.37 4.31 -23.94
N GLY A 94 15.74 4.61 -22.83
CA GLY A 94 14.30 4.86 -22.74
C GLY A 94 13.46 3.58 -22.72
N SER A 95 12.15 3.76 -22.58
CA SER A 95 11.18 2.67 -22.68
C SER A 95 9.90 3.07 -23.39
N LEU A 96 9.31 2.14 -24.14
CA LEU A 96 7.98 2.22 -24.73
C LEU A 96 7.02 1.29 -23.99
N ARG A 97 5.81 1.77 -23.71
CA ARG A 97 4.68 0.95 -23.27
C ARG A 97 3.54 1.14 -24.24
N LEU A 98 3.20 0.07 -25.00
CA LEU A 98 2.17 0.10 -26.03
C LEU A 98 0.76 0.06 -25.46
N ALA A 99 -0.19 0.61 -26.19
CA ALA A 99 -1.61 0.39 -26.02
C ALA A 99 -2.19 -0.16 -27.32
N SER A 100 -2.76 -1.35 -27.26
CA SER A 100 -3.41 -2.06 -28.37
C SER A 100 -4.93 -2.18 -28.15
N SER A 101 -5.47 -1.51 -27.12
CA SER A 101 -6.90 -1.41 -26.86
C SER A 101 -7.29 0.00 -26.39
N PRO A 102 -8.56 0.43 -26.60
CA PRO A 102 -9.04 1.72 -26.09
C PRO A 102 -8.91 1.86 -24.57
N ALA A 103 -9.17 0.81 -23.82
CA ALA A 103 -9.07 0.80 -22.36
C ALA A 103 -7.61 0.96 -21.89
N ARG A 104 -6.67 0.30 -22.55
CA ARG A 104 -5.23 0.48 -22.29
C ARG A 104 -4.78 1.90 -22.60
N TRP A 105 -5.28 2.48 -23.67
CA TRP A 105 -4.97 3.89 -23.99
C TRP A 105 -5.50 4.86 -22.93
N GLN A 106 -6.68 4.60 -22.38
CA GLN A 106 -7.18 5.37 -21.21
C GLN A 106 -6.26 5.21 -19.99
N GLU A 107 -5.80 3.99 -19.70
CA GLU A 107 -4.83 3.76 -18.62
C GLU A 107 -3.54 4.56 -18.84
N LEU A 108 -2.98 4.58 -20.07
CA LEU A 108 -1.76 5.35 -20.35
C LEU A 108 -1.98 6.85 -20.22
N LYS A 109 -3.11 7.38 -20.68
CA LYS A 109 -3.48 8.78 -20.46
C LYS A 109 -3.60 9.13 -18.97
N ARG A 110 -4.24 8.26 -18.19
CA ARG A 110 -4.33 8.41 -16.73
C ARG A 110 -2.95 8.43 -16.09
N SER A 111 -2.10 7.48 -16.47
CA SER A 111 -0.72 7.38 -15.96
C SER A 111 0.11 8.62 -16.31
N ALA A 112 -0.02 9.17 -17.51
CA ALA A 112 0.65 10.40 -17.93
C ALA A 112 0.14 11.62 -17.15
N THR A 113 -1.17 11.72 -16.88
CA THR A 113 -1.74 12.77 -16.02
C THR A 113 -1.18 12.66 -14.59
N MET A 114 -1.20 11.47 -14.00
CA MET A 114 -0.67 11.23 -12.65
C MET A 114 0.84 11.58 -12.55
N ALA A 115 1.62 11.23 -13.57
CA ALA A 115 3.07 11.49 -13.62
C ALA A 115 3.39 12.98 -13.50
N LYS A 116 2.58 13.87 -14.07
CA LYS A 116 2.72 15.34 -13.91
C LYS A 116 2.67 15.74 -12.43
N GLY A 117 1.79 15.10 -11.65
CA GLY A 117 1.68 15.32 -10.21
C GLY A 117 2.84 14.75 -9.39
N PHE A 118 3.72 13.97 -10.01
CA PHE A 118 4.96 13.42 -9.41
C PHE A 118 6.22 14.17 -9.87
N ASP A 119 6.06 15.25 -10.64
CA ASP A 119 7.18 15.91 -11.35
C ASP A 119 7.95 14.88 -12.20
N PHE A 120 7.21 14.09 -12.97
CA PHE A 120 7.74 13.02 -13.81
C PHE A 120 7.18 13.12 -15.22
N ARG A 121 8.09 13.12 -16.24
CA ARG A 121 7.69 13.28 -17.62
C ARG A 121 7.36 11.93 -18.26
N VAL A 122 6.18 11.87 -18.89
CA VAL A 122 5.73 10.79 -19.75
C VAL A 122 5.17 11.41 -21.02
N ASP A 123 5.70 11.03 -22.16
CA ASP A 123 5.21 11.50 -23.46
C ASP A 123 4.26 10.45 -24.06
N LEU A 124 3.06 10.87 -24.37
CA LEU A 124 2.12 10.04 -25.14
C LEU A 124 2.46 10.22 -26.62
N VAL A 125 2.76 9.11 -27.30
CA VAL A 125 3.24 9.10 -28.67
C VAL A 125 2.27 8.32 -29.59
N THR A 126 2.23 8.72 -30.85
CA THR A 126 1.48 8.03 -31.91
C THR A 126 2.11 6.68 -32.25
N PRO A 127 1.40 5.74 -32.90
CA PRO A 127 1.96 4.48 -33.34
C PRO A 127 3.20 4.68 -34.25
N ARG A 128 3.18 5.69 -35.12
CA ARG A 128 4.30 6.00 -36.01
C ARG A 128 5.55 6.43 -35.21
N GLU A 129 5.39 7.36 -34.28
CA GLU A 129 6.49 7.80 -33.39
C GLU A 129 7.00 6.66 -32.53
N ALA A 130 6.15 5.72 -32.10
CA ALA A 130 6.55 4.52 -31.37
C ALA A 130 7.46 3.63 -32.26
N ARG A 131 7.12 3.44 -33.56
CA ARG A 131 7.95 2.71 -34.50
C ARG A 131 9.25 3.44 -34.84
N ASP A 132 9.24 4.77 -34.92
CA ASP A 132 10.46 5.54 -35.11
C ASP A 132 11.47 5.32 -33.98
N LYS A 133 10.97 5.09 -32.74
CA LYS A 133 11.80 4.74 -31.56
C LYS A 133 12.18 3.27 -31.50
N PHE A 134 11.33 2.36 -31.97
CA PHE A 134 11.54 0.90 -32.02
C PHE A 134 11.19 0.38 -33.42
N PRO A 135 12.14 0.43 -34.38
CA PRO A 135 11.88 0.18 -35.81
C PRO A 135 11.36 -1.22 -36.17
N LEU A 136 11.48 -2.19 -35.25
CA LEU A 136 11.05 -3.57 -35.45
C LEU A 136 9.56 -3.80 -35.20
N LEU A 137 8.78 -2.76 -34.83
CA LEU A 137 7.37 -2.87 -34.47
C LEU A 137 6.45 -3.07 -35.69
N GLU A 138 5.60 -4.08 -35.63
CA GLU A 138 4.35 -4.14 -36.41
C GLU A 138 3.27 -3.31 -35.68
N LEU A 139 2.62 -2.39 -36.41
CA LEU A 139 1.71 -1.40 -35.82
C LEU A 139 0.24 -1.81 -35.85
N ASN A 140 -0.10 -2.97 -36.42
CA ASN A 140 -1.48 -3.41 -36.52
C ASN A 140 -2.12 -3.49 -35.09
N GLY A 141 -3.27 -2.80 -34.92
CA GLY A 141 -3.99 -2.73 -33.65
C GLY A 141 -3.37 -1.81 -32.58
N VAL A 142 -2.21 -1.18 -32.83
CA VAL A 142 -1.63 -0.22 -31.88
C VAL A 142 -2.37 1.11 -31.96
N VAL A 143 -2.90 1.57 -30.82
CA VAL A 143 -3.62 2.85 -30.67
C VAL A 143 -2.67 4.00 -30.32
N GLY A 144 -1.59 3.71 -29.61
CA GLY A 144 -0.58 4.68 -29.17
C GLY A 144 0.39 4.04 -28.20
N ALA A 145 1.30 4.84 -27.66
CA ALA A 145 2.24 4.37 -26.63
C ALA A 145 2.59 5.49 -25.63
N ALA A 146 3.12 5.09 -24.48
CA ALA A 146 3.79 5.97 -23.54
C ALA A 146 5.31 5.81 -23.70
N TRP A 147 6.02 6.92 -23.82
CA TRP A 147 7.47 7.01 -23.89
C TRP A 147 8.04 7.61 -22.60
N ILE A 148 9.04 6.95 -22.03
CA ILE A 148 9.78 7.43 -20.85
C ILE A 148 11.27 7.44 -21.18
N GLU A 149 11.82 8.63 -21.40
CA GLU A 149 13.22 8.83 -21.81
C GLU A 149 14.24 8.41 -20.74
N GLY A 150 13.88 8.55 -19.47
CA GLY A 150 14.77 8.26 -18.34
C GLY A 150 14.93 6.78 -18.02
N ASP A 151 14.11 5.92 -18.60
CA ASP A 151 14.16 4.47 -18.41
C ASP A 151 15.34 3.84 -19.18
N GLY A 152 15.57 2.55 -18.91
CA GLY A 152 16.61 1.80 -19.59
C GLY A 152 16.71 0.36 -19.10
N ASP A 153 17.91 -0.18 -19.22
CA ASP A 153 18.25 -1.52 -18.72
C ASP A 153 19.64 -1.54 -18.08
N VAL A 154 19.90 -2.59 -17.32
CA VAL A 154 21.18 -2.76 -16.58
C VAL A 154 21.55 -4.24 -16.57
N ASP A 155 22.85 -4.53 -16.43
CA ASP A 155 23.29 -5.89 -16.06
C ASP A 155 23.12 -6.11 -14.55
N PRO A 156 22.23 -7.04 -14.12
CA PRO A 156 21.91 -7.22 -12.70
C PRO A 156 23.11 -7.65 -11.85
N ALA A 157 23.98 -8.49 -12.40
CA ALA A 157 25.16 -8.98 -11.67
C ALA A 157 26.20 -7.86 -11.52
N SER A 158 26.50 -7.12 -12.59
CA SER A 158 27.44 -6.00 -12.59
C SER A 158 26.99 -4.89 -11.65
N LEU A 159 25.71 -4.53 -11.68
CA LEU A 159 25.15 -3.56 -10.74
C LEU A 159 25.31 -4.00 -9.28
N THR A 160 25.07 -5.27 -8.98
CA THR A 160 25.26 -5.82 -7.64
C THR A 160 26.71 -5.76 -7.20
N MET A 161 27.63 -6.09 -8.10
CA MET A 161 29.06 -6.01 -7.82
C MET A 161 29.53 -4.57 -7.61
N ALA A 162 28.94 -3.59 -8.31
CA ALA A 162 29.22 -2.16 -8.08
C ALA A 162 28.77 -1.71 -6.69
N TYR A 163 27.56 -2.09 -6.22
CA TYR A 163 27.16 -1.87 -4.83
C TYR A 163 28.12 -2.52 -3.83
N ALA A 164 28.49 -3.78 -4.08
CA ALA A 164 29.40 -4.50 -3.20
C ALA A 164 30.82 -3.86 -3.15
N ALA A 165 31.31 -3.33 -4.28
CA ALA A 165 32.56 -2.61 -4.33
C ALA A 165 32.52 -1.32 -3.50
N GLY A 166 31.45 -0.52 -3.66
CA GLY A 166 31.25 0.69 -2.86
C GLY A 166 31.05 0.42 -1.37
N ALA A 167 30.35 -0.66 -1.01
CA ALA A 167 30.20 -1.10 0.38
C ALA A 167 31.56 -1.47 1.00
N ARG A 168 32.40 -2.26 0.30
CA ARG A 168 33.75 -2.63 0.75
C ARG A 168 34.67 -1.41 0.91
N ALA A 169 34.56 -0.45 0.02
CA ALA A 169 35.32 0.81 0.11
C ALA A 169 34.94 1.61 1.41
N GLY A 170 33.76 1.40 1.94
CA GLY A 170 33.28 1.94 3.22
C GLY A 170 33.45 1.02 4.42
N ASP A 171 34.33 0.01 4.33
CA ASP A 171 34.68 -0.95 5.37
C ASP A 171 33.56 -1.97 5.74
N VAL A 172 32.58 -2.21 4.88
CA VAL A 172 31.58 -3.24 5.08
C VAL A 172 32.20 -4.64 4.87
N GLY A 173 32.04 -5.53 5.85
CA GLY A 173 32.43 -6.93 5.77
C GLY A 173 31.42 -7.72 4.91
N ILE A 174 31.84 -8.28 3.77
CA ILE A 174 31.01 -9.14 2.92
C ILE A 174 31.55 -10.56 2.97
N HIS A 175 30.80 -11.45 3.61
CA HIS A 175 31.17 -12.85 3.81
C HIS A 175 30.28 -13.77 2.96
N GLN A 176 30.88 -14.45 2.03
CA GLN A 176 30.26 -15.43 1.13
C GLN A 176 30.54 -16.85 1.62
N GLY A 177 29.64 -17.78 1.34
CA GLY A 177 29.70 -19.17 1.84
C GLY A 177 29.34 -19.27 3.33
N VAL A 178 28.56 -18.31 3.86
CA VAL A 178 28.16 -18.27 5.27
C VAL A 178 26.64 -18.34 5.37
N CYS A 179 26.13 -19.43 5.93
CA CYS A 179 24.69 -19.70 6.06
C CYS A 179 24.21 -19.31 7.48
N VAL A 180 23.21 -18.45 7.54
CA VAL A 180 22.48 -18.18 8.78
C VAL A 180 21.57 -19.36 9.09
N THR A 181 21.79 -19.97 10.26
CA THR A 181 21.08 -21.18 10.69
C THR A 181 20.03 -20.92 11.78
N ARG A 182 20.21 -19.84 12.54
CA ARG A 182 19.30 -19.45 13.63
C ARG A 182 19.47 -17.97 14.00
N LEU A 183 18.39 -17.37 14.49
CA LEU A 183 18.41 -16.06 15.14
C LEU A 183 17.99 -16.23 16.62
N LYS A 184 18.83 -15.76 17.56
CA LYS A 184 18.49 -15.76 18.98
C LYS A 184 17.87 -14.41 19.35
N LYS A 185 16.83 -14.42 20.19
CA LYS A 185 16.18 -13.19 20.65
C LYS A 185 15.99 -13.16 22.17
N ARG A 186 15.92 -11.95 22.71
CA ARG A 186 15.53 -11.68 24.10
C ARG A 186 14.46 -10.58 24.09
N GLY A 187 13.25 -10.91 24.58
CA GLY A 187 12.09 -10.02 24.45
C GLY A 187 11.81 -9.67 23.01
N ARG A 188 11.72 -8.40 22.71
CA ARG A 188 11.46 -7.85 21.37
C ARG A 188 12.73 -7.55 20.56
N ARG A 189 13.88 -8.10 20.89
CA ARG A 189 15.15 -7.83 20.18
C ARG A 189 15.86 -9.10 19.77
N VAL A 190 16.35 -9.16 18.52
CA VAL A 190 17.35 -10.13 18.08
C VAL A 190 18.69 -9.74 18.72
N THR A 191 19.36 -10.70 19.34
CA THR A 191 20.63 -10.49 20.04
C THR A 191 21.81 -11.16 19.36
N THR A 192 21.56 -12.24 18.60
CA THR A 192 22.64 -13.04 17.99
C THR A 192 22.18 -13.61 16.66
N VAL A 193 23.02 -13.50 15.65
CA VAL A 193 22.92 -14.23 14.39
C VAL A 193 23.85 -15.45 14.48
N VAL A 194 23.27 -16.63 14.42
CA VAL A 194 23.99 -17.91 14.46
C VAL A 194 24.23 -18.38 13.03
N THR A 195 25.47 -18.67 12.68
CA THR A 195 25.86 -19.18 11.36
C THR A 195 26.56 -20.54 11.48
N ASP A 196 26.78 -21.18 10.35
CA ASP A 196 27.61 -22.39 10.24
C ASP A 196 29.11 -22.11 10.40
N HIS A 197 29.54 -20.84 10.55
CA HIS A 197 30.93 -20.38 10.75
C HIS A 197 31.15 -19.64 12.09
N GLY A 198 30.16 -19.60 12.96
CA GLY A 198 30.18 -18.93 14.25
C GLY A 198 29.04 -17.99 14.50
N ASP A 199 28.96 -17.47 15.70
CA ASP A 199 27.90 -16.57 16.17
C ASP A 199 28.38 -15.11 16.10
N ILE A 200 27.44 -14.19 15.77
CA ILE A 200 27.67 -12.74 15.73
C ILE A 200 26.65 -12.08 16.67
N GLU A 201 27.12 -11.39 17.71
CA GLU A 201 26.27 -10.51 18.50
C GLU A 201 25.86 -9.28 17.66
N VAL A 202 24.60 -8.82 17.75
CA VAL A 202 24.07 -7.84 16.81
C VAL A 202 23.15 -6.83 17.47
N GLU A 203 23.22 -5.55 17.02
CA GLU A 203 22.28 -4.51 17.41
C GLU A 203 21.07 -4.45 16.47
N CYS A 204 21.27 -4.69 15.15
CA CYS A 204 20.25 -4.62 14.11
C CYS A 204 20.44 -5.74 13.07
N VAL A 205 19.35 -6.37 12.64
CA VAL A 205 19.34 -7.40 11.60
C VAL A 205 18.41 -6.97 10.47
N ILE A 206 18.86 -7.16 9.23
CA ILE A 206 18.08 -6.90 8.03
C ILE A 206 17.95 -8.20 7.23
N ASP A 207 16.71 -8.66 7.06
CA ASP A 207 16.37 -9.74 6.17
C ASP A 207 16.25 -9.23 4.74
N ALA A 208 17.30 -9.42 3.94
CA ALA A 208 17.36 -9.16 2.51
C ALA A 208 17.49 -10.45 1.69
N ALA A 209 17.00 -11.57 2.25
CA ALA A 209 17.19 -12.93 1.72
C ALA A 209 16.25 -13.27 0.54
N GLY A 210 15.59 -12.30 -0.09
CA GLY A 210 14.79 -12.48 -1.30
C GLY A 210 13.65 -13.48 -1.11
N MET A 211 13.66 -14.59 -1.84
CA MET A 211 12.64 -15.64 -1.73
C MET A 211 12.77 -16.48 -0.46
N TRP A 212 13.90 -16.45 0.24
CA TRP A 212 14.10 -17.08 1.56
C TRP A 212 13.72 -16.18 2.74
N GLY A 213 13.26 -14.95 2.49
CA GLY A 213 12.90 -14.01 3.55
C GLY A 213 11.86 -14.55 4.52
N ARG A 214 10.94 -15.39 4.05
CA ARG A 214 9.95 -16.07 4.91
C ARG A 214 10.59 -17.02 5.92
N GLU A 215 11.59 -17.80 5.51
CA GLU A 215 12.33 -18.74 6.35
C GLU A 215 13.18 -18.02 7.41
N ILE A 216 13.83 -16.94 7.02
CA ILE A 216 14.63 -16.10 7.95
C ILE A 216 13.70 -15.44 8.99
N ALA A 217 12.61 -14.81 8.55
CA ALA A 217 11.65 -14.18 9.45
C ALA A 217 11.01 -15.17 10.44
N ALA A 218 10.75 -16.41 9.98
CA ALA A 218 10.19 -17.48 10.83
C ALA A 218 11.11 -17.88 11.99
N MET A 219 12.44 -17.72 11.86
CA MET A 219 13.41 -18.02 12.95
C MET A 219 13.17 -17.17 14.21
N VAL A 220 12.53 -16.01 14.05
CA VAL A 220 12.22 -15.08 15.14
C VAL A 220 10.72 -14.96 15.44
N GLY A 221 9.89 -15.72 14.72
CA GLY A 221 8.45 -15.76 14.90
C GLY A 221 7.69 -14.66 14.11
N THR A 222 8.37 -13.91 13.26
CA THR A 222 7.73 -12.94 12.33
C THR A 222 7.12 -13.69 11.15
N ARG A 223 5.87 -13.37 10.82
CA ARG A 223 5.13 -13.96 9.70
C ARG A 223 5.13 -13.00 8.52
N VAL A 224 5.70 -13.43 7.40
CA VAL A 224 5.82 -12.62 6.18
C VAL A 224 5.11 -13.31 5.00
N ALA A 225 4.34 -12.53 4.24
CA ALA A 225 3.62 -13.02 3.07
C ALA A 225 4.51 -12.95 1.81
N VAL A 226 5.66 -13.62 1.84
CA VAL A 226 6.62 -13.75 0.74
C VAL A 226 6.72 -15.21 0.32
N GLY A 227 6.67 -15.47 -0.97
CA GLY A 227 6.88 -16.77 -1.59
C GLY A 227 7.70 -16.63 -2.87
N ALA A 228 7.69 -17.65 -3.71
CA ALA A 228 8.29 -17.60 -5.05
C ALA A 228 7.38 -18.27 -6.08
N VAL A 229 7.49 -17.82 -7.32
CA VAL A 229 6.83 -18.38 -8.49
C VAL A 229 7.85 -18.53 -9.62
N GLU A 230 7.56 -19.36 -10.62
CA GLU A 230 8.39 -19.45 -11.81
C GLU A 230 8.18 -18.23 -12.71
N HIS A 231 9.25 -17.80 -13.38
CA HIS A 231 9.21 -16.74 -14.39
C HIS A 231 10.13 -17.08 -15.55
N GLN A 232 9.63 -16.91 -16.78
CA GLN A 232 10.33 -17.30 -17.98
C GLN A 232 10.55 -16.14 -18.95
N TYR A 233 11.67 -16.19 -19.64
CA TYR A 233 11.96 -15.40 -20.82
C TYR A 233 12.97 -16.13 -21.71
N PHE A 234 12.96 -15.85 -23.01
CA PHE A 234 14.02 -16.34 -23.90
C PHE A 234 14.96 -15.24 -24.35
N VAL A 235 16.16 -15.64 -24.72
CA VAL A 235 17.16 -14.78 -25.37
C VAL A 235 17.40 -15.30 -26.78
N THR A 236 17.33 -14.40 -27.78
CA THR A 236 17.52 -14.76 -29.19
C THR A 236 19.00 -15.00 -29.52
N GLU A 237 19.25 -15.68 -30.63
CA GLU A 237 20.54 -15.65 -31.32
C GLU A 237 20.88 -14.19 -31.70
N LYS A 238 22.18 -13.94 -31.94
CA LYS A 238 22.64 -12.64 -32.46
C LYS A 238 22.25 -12.49 -33.94
N SER A 239 21.79 -11.31 -34.32
CA SER A 239 21.41 -11.04 -35.70
C SER A 239 21.72 -9.59 -36.09
N ALA A 240 22.26 -9.38 -37.26
CA ALA A 240 22.47 -8.05 -37.84
C ALA A 240 21.16 -7.31 -38.13
N LYS A 241 20.01 -8.00 -38.06
CA LYS A 241 18.66 -7.42 -38.18
C LYS A 241 18.22 -6.69 -36.93
N ILE A 242 18.91 -6.85 -35.81
CA ILE A 242 18.61 -6.15 -34.54
C ILE A 242 19.46 -4.90 -34.45
N PRO A 243 18.87 -3.69 -34.54
CA PRO A 243 19.60 -2.44 -34.37
C PRO A 243 20.21 -2.31 -32.96
N ALA A 244 21.36 -1.66 -32.87
CA ALA A 244 21.90 -1.26 -31.59
C ALA A 244 21.12 -0.08 -30.98
N GLY A 245 21.11 0.06 -29.66
CA GLY A 245 20.53 1.21 -28.94
C GLY A 245 18.99 1.22 -28.91
N LEU A 246 18.32 0.11 -29.16
CA LEU A 246 16.89 -0.01 -28.99
C LEU A 246 16.47 0.28 -27.54
N PRO A 247 15.34 0.97 -27.32
CA PRO A 247 14.75 1.07 -25.99
C PRO A 247 14.15 -0.26 -25.52
N SER A 248 13.88 -0.38 -24.23
CA SER A 248 13.02 -1.47 -23.76
C SER A 248 11.59 -1.27 -24.20
N LEU A 249 10.87 -2.38 -24.48
CA LEU A 249 9.48 -2.38 -24.93
C LEU A 249 8.62 -3.18 -23.96
N ARG A 250 7.41 -2.69 -23.73
CA ARG A 250 6.33 -3.43 -23.05
C ARG A 250 5.09 -3.39 -23.90
N ASP A 251 4.52 -4.54 -24.24
CA ASP A 251 3.19 -4.68 -24.82
C ASP A 251 2.27 -5.38 -23.81
N PRO A 252 1.63 -4.61 -22.90
CA PRO A 252 0.79 -5.21 -21.86
C PRO A 252 -0.45 -5.92 -22.38
N ASP A 253 -0.98 -5.53 -23.56
CA ASP A 253 -2.13 -6.20 -24.16
C ASP A 253 -1.72 -7.54 -24.81
N GLY A 254 -0.47 -7.64 -25.29
CA GLY A 254 0.16 -8.91 -25.69
C GLY A 254 0.82 -9.66 -24.54
N ASN A 255 0.81 -9.09 -23.34
CA ASN A 255 1.34 -9.62 -22.09
C ASN A 255 2.84 -9.96 -22.13
N PHE A 256 3.66 -9.21 -22.87
CA PHE A 256 5.10 -9.43 -22.98
C PHE A 256 5.92 -8.15 -22.85
N TYR A 257 7.20 -8.33 -22.57
CA TYR A 257 8.23 -7.29 -22.64
C TYR A 257 9.41 -7.72 -23.52
N VAL A 258 10.15 -6.73 -24.00
CA VAL A 258 11.39 -6.93 -24.73
C VAL A 258 12.48 -6.04 -24.13
N LYS A 259 13.65 -6.63 -23.90
CA LYS A 259 14.88 -5.92 -23.52
C LYS A 259 15.96 -6.16 -24.57
N PRO A 260 16.65 -5.13 -25.03
CA PRO A 260 17.81 -5.30 -25.92
C PRO A 260 18.93 -6.11 -25.23
N GLU A 261 19.53 -7.01 -25.96
CA GLU A 261 20.74 -7.74 -25.60
C GLU A 261 21.84 -7.44 -26.64
N PRO A 262 23.12 -7.65 -26.35
CA PRO A 262 24.19 -7.42 -27.33
C PRO A 262 24.00 -8.20 -28.62
N GLY A 263 23.40 -7.57 -29.64
CA GLY A 263 23.06 -8.13 -30.94
C GLY A 263 21.83 -9.03 -30.95
N GLY A 264 21.03 -9.08 -29.91
CA GLY A 264 19.83 -9.89 -29.77
C GLY A 264 18.74 -9.21 -28.93
N LEU A 265 17.73 -9.97 -28.55
CA LEU A 265 16.62 -9.55 -27.71
C LEU A 265 16.35 -10.58 -26.61
N ALA A 266 16.08 -10.11 -25.42
CA ALA A 266 15.42 -10.91 -24.36
C ALA A 266 13.93 -10.61 -24.40
N VAL A 267 13.10 -11.67 -24.49
CA VAL A 267 11.63 -11.57 -24.57
C VAL A 267 11.01 -12.39 -23.45
N GLY A 268 10.22 -11.77 -22.60
CA GLY A 268 9.54 -12.40 -21.47
C GLY A 268 8.16 -11.83 -21.25
N GLY A 269 7.45 -12.36 -20.26
CA GLY A 269 6.10 -11.90 -19.95
C GLY A 269 5.56 -12.49 -18.66
N TRP A 270 4.26 -12.31 -18.41
CA TRP A 270 3.62 -12.64 -17.14
C TRP A 270 2.52 -13.69 -17.38
N GLU A 271 2.91 -14.94 -17.35
CA GLU A 271 2.03 -16.08 -17.66
C GLU A 271 0.87 -16.16 -16.68
N ALA A 272 -0.34 -16.43 -17.20
CA ALA A 272 -1.55 -16.47 -16.38
C ALA A 272 -1.54 -17.59 -15.31
N ASN A 273 -0.86 -18.71 -15.61
CA ASN A 273 -0.89 -19.93 -14.82
C ASN A 273 0.51 -20.30 -14.30
N THR A 274 1.31 -19.31 -13.89
CA THR A 274 2.63 -19.62 -13.33
C THR A 274 2.53 -20.49 -12.10
N PRO A 275 3.32 -21.59 -11.99
CA PRO A 275 3.27 -22.44 -10.81
C PRO A 275 3.96 -21.79 -9.60
N PRO A 276 3.41 -21.97 -8.39
CA PRO A 276 4.14 -21.70 -7.16
C PRO A 276 5.42 -22.54 -7.09
N TRP A 277 6.53 -21.90 -6.71
CA TRP A 277 7.79 -22.58 -6.52
C TRP A 277 8.23 -22.57 -5.06
N GLY A 278 8.86 -23.63 -4.59
CA GLY A 278 9.36 -23.73 -3.22
C GLY A 278 8.28 -23.68 -2.15
N ALA A 279 7.00 -23.92 -2.50
CA ALA A 279 5.88 -23.83 -1.57
C ALA A 279 5.97 -24.84 -0.40
N GLY A 280 6.70 -25.96 -0.55
CA GLY A 280 7.03 -26.91 0.51
C GLY A 280 8.21 -26.53 1.38
N GLY A 281 8.88 -25.44 1.08
CA GLY A 281 10.19 -25.02 1.56
C GLY A 281 11.22 -25.11 0.42
N ILE A 282 12.16 -24.19 0.39
CA ILE A 282 13.23 -24.20 -0.62
C ILE A 282 14.31 -25.18 -0.17
N ALA A 283 14.77 -26.05 -1.11
CA ALA A 283 15.82 -27.02 -0.81
C ALA A 283 17.10 -26.30 -0.32
N LYS A 284 17.75 -26.85 0.72
CA LYS A 284 18.91 -26.20 1.33
C LYS A 284 20.11 -26.11 0.40
N ASP A 285 20.22 -27.03 -0.53
CA ASP A 285 21.26 -27.15 -1.56
C ASP A 285 20.90 -26.39 -2.85
N PHE A 286 19.68 -25.82 -2.98
CA PHE A 286 19.31 -25.06 -4.16
C PHE A 286 20.29 -23.87 -4.37
N GLY A 287 20.87 -23.84 -5.57
CA GLY A 287 21.94 -22.90 -5.95
C GLY A 287 21.56 -22.06 -7.19
N PRO A 288 22.56 -21.54 -7.91
CA PRO A 288 22.39 -20.76 -9.12
C PRO A 288 22.09 -21.67 -10.32
N GLU A 289 20.92 -22.28 -10.29
CA GLU A 289 20.44 -23.19 -11.35
C GLU A 289 19.10 -22.69 -11.90
N LEU A 290 18.88 -22.96 -13.20
CA LEU A 290 17.63 -22.68 -13.88
C LEU A 290 16.67 -23.86 -13.71
N LEU A 291 15.39 -23.55 -13.68
CA LEU A 291 14.33 -24.55 -13.75
C LEU A 291 14.16 -25.05 -15.21
N GLN A 292 13.46 -26.15 -15.35
CA GLN A 292 13.15 -26.66 -16.70
C GLN A 292 12.24 -25.68 -17.43
N PRO A 293 12.50 -25.33 -18.70
CA PRO A 293 11.64 -24.52 -19.51
C PRO A 293 10.26 -25.17 -19.73
N ASP A 294 9.22 -24.38 -19.70
CA ASP A 294 7.87 -24.77 -20.07
C ASP A 294 7.44 -23.99 -21.32
N TYR A 295 7.67 -24.60 -22.47
CA TYR A 295 7.42 -23.98 -23.78
C TYR A 295 5.92 -23.80 -24.04
N ASP A 296 5.07 -24.73 -23.60
CA ASP A 296 3.62 -24.70 -23.81
C ASP A 296 3.01 -23.52 -23.02
N ARG A 297 3.47 -23.31 -21.78
CA ARG A 297 3.06 -22.15 -20.95
C ARG A 297 3.52 -20.82 -21.54
N PHE A 298 4.69 -20.78 -22.17
CA PHE A 298 5.27 -19.58 -22.77
C PHE A 298 4.72 -19.27 -24.18
N GLU A 299 4.19 -20.25 -24.88
CA GLU A 299 3.77 -20.15 -26.30
C GLU A 299 2.85 -18.94 -26.56
N PRO A 300 1.79 -18.64 -25.76
CA PRO A 300 0.92 -17.50 -26.02
C PRO A 300 1.65 -16.15 -26.01
N LEU A 301 2.63 -15.99 -25.11
CA LEU A 301 3.46 -14.79 -25.01
C LEU A 301 4.45 -14.69 -26.20
N GLY A 302 5.06 -15.81 -26.54
CA GLY A 302 5.98 -15.92 -27.68
C GLY A 302 5.28 -15.58 -29.00
N SER A 303 4.11 -16.16 -29.24
CA SER A 303 3.29 -15.90 -30.43
C SER A 303 2.88 -14.42 -30.51
N ALA A 304 2.44 -13.81 -29.39
CA ALA A 304 2.12 -12.38 -29.34
C ALA A 304 3.36 -11.50 -29.64
N ALA A 305 4.52 -11.86 -29.11
CA ALA A 305 5.77 -11.16 -29.38
C ALA A 305 6.20 -11.27 -30.84
N CYS A 306 6.11 -12.47 -31.45
CA CYS A 306 6.40 -12.69 -32.86
C CYS A 306 5.45 -11.94 -33.80
N ALA A 307 4.17 -11.83 -33.46
CA ALA A 307 3.21 -11.02 -34.22
C ALA A 307 3.53 -9.52 -34.15
N ARG A 308 3.97 -9.03 -32.99
CA ARG A 308 4.32 -7.60 -32.78
C ARG A 308 5.70 -7.23 -33.29
N ILE A 309 6.63 -8.17 -33.32
CA ILE A 309 8.03 -8.00 -33.75
C ILE A 309 8.37 -9.10 -34.74
N PRO A 310 7.98 -8.96 -36.01
CA PRO A 310 8.08 -10.06 -37.01
C PRO A 310 9.47 -10.62 -37.21
N VAL A 311 10.53 -9.86 -36.98
CA VAL A 311 11.92 -10.34 -37.09
C VAL A 311 12.23 -11.52 -36.14
N LEU A 312 11.45 -11.68 -35.05
CA LEU A 312 11.59 -12.83 -34.13
C LEU A 312 11.25 -14.17 -34.80
N ASN A 313 10.44 -14.18 -35.89
CA ASN A 313 10.18 -15.37 -36.66
C ASN A 313 11.37 -15.83 -37.53
N GLU A 314 12.37 -14.98 -37.67
CA GLU A 314 13.55 -15.20 -38.53
C GLU A 314 14.84 -15.42 -37.75
N ILE A 315 14.77 -15.34 -36.41
CA ILE A 315 15.93 -15.45 -35.52
C ILE A 315 15.70 -16.59 -34.52
N GLY A 316 16.70 -17.46 -34.36
CA GLY A 316 16.63 -18.59 -33.42
C GLY A 316 16.62 -18.15 -31.95
N VAL A 317 16.09 -19.00 -31.09
CA VAL A 317 16.21 -18.86 -29.64
C VAL A 317 17.52 -19.50 -29.17
N ARG A 318 18.38 -18.68 -28.57
CA ARG A 318 19.66 -19.15 -28.02
C ARG A 318 19.46 -19.88 -26.69
N GLN A 319 18.57 -19.36 -25.84
CA GLN A 319 18.33 -19.93 -24.53
C GLN A 319 16.95 -19.51 -24.00
N MET A 320 16.24 -20.48 -23.40
CA MET A 320 15.11 -20.19 -22.52
C MET A 320 15.62 -20.17 -21.08
N ILE A 321 15.22 -19.13 -20.35
CA ILE A 321 15.55 -18.94 -18.94
C ILE A 321 14.25 -19.10 -18.16
N ASN A 322 14.17 -20.08 -17.29
CA ASN A 322 13.11 -20.25 -16.30
C ASN A 322 13.73 -20.25 -14.92
N GLY A 323 13.32 -19.33 -14.05
CA GLY A 323 13.88 -19.19 -12.71
C GLY A 323 12.87 -18.74 -11.67
N PRO A 324 13.09 -19.10 -10.39
CA PRO A 324 12.20 -18.70 -9.33
C PRO A 324 12.41 -17.23 -8.97
N ILE A 325 11.32 -16.45 -8.97
CA ILE A 325 11.35 -15.03 -8.53
C ILE A 325 10.56 -14.85 -7.25
N PRO A 326 11.04 -14.00 -6.32
CA PRO A 326 10.29 -13.68 -5.11
C PRO A 326 9.04 -12.86 -5.44
N ILE A 327 7.95 -13.16 -4.74
CA ILE A 327 6.68 -12.46 -4.88
C ILE A 327 5.95 -12.42 -3.52
N THR A 328 5.14 -11.40 -3.32
CA THR A 328 4.28 -11.27 -2.14
C THR A 328 2.82 -11.55 -2.47
N ALA A 329 1.96 -11.60 -1.47
CA ALA A 329 0.53 -11.82 -1.64
C ALA A 329 -0.20 -10.71 -2.43
N ASP A 330 0.41 -9.53 -2.59
CA ASP A 330 -0.16 -8.39 -3.35
C ASP A 330 0.75 -7.91 -4.50
N GLY A 331 1.90 -8.56 -4.69
CA GLY A 331 2.88 -8.24 -5.74
C GLY A 331 3.83 -7.09 -5.39
N GLU A 332 3.57 -6.32 -4.33
CA GLU A 332 4.44 -5.24 -3.88
C GLU A 332 5.49 -5.75 -2.88
N PRO A 333 6.73 -5.20 -2.88
CA PRO A 333 7.78 -5.69 -1.98
C PRO A 333 7.46 -5.46 -0.51
N VAL A 334 8.20 -6.14 0.37
CA VAL A 334 8.18 -5.91 1.81
C VAL A 334 9.39 -5.06 2.20
N ILE A 335 9.13 -3.88 2.76
CA ILE A 335 10.15 -2.99 3.33
C ILE A 335 9.66 -2.53 4.71
N GLY A 336 10.45 -2.75 5.77
CA GLY A 336 10.09 -2.18 7.07
C GLY A 336 10.47 -2.99 8.27
N LEU A 337 10.20 -2.41 9.43
CA LEU A 337 10.46 -2.99 10.73
C LEU A 337 9.40 -4.05 11.06
N SER A 338 9.82 -5.24 11.52
CA SER A 338 8.93 -6.30 12.00
C SER A 338 7.90 -5.77 13.00
N PRO A 339 6.63 -6.19 12.95
CA PRO A 339 5.66 -5.83 13.99
C PRO A 339 6.00 -6.39 15.37
N GLU A 340 6.68 -7.51 15.45
CA GLU A 340 7.00 -8.23 16.69
C GLU A 340 8.34 -7.82 17.33
N LEU A 341 9.24 -7.19 16.54
CA LEU A 341 10.62 -6.93 16.96
C LEU A 341 11.01 -5.47 16.73
N ASP A 342 11.95 -4.97 17.53
CA ASP A 342 12.36 -3.57 17.53
C ASP A 342 13.68 -3.33 16.79
N ASN A 343 14.36 -4.39 16.31
CA ASN A 343 15.63 -4.31 15.61
C ASN A 343 15.78 -5.33 14.47
N PHE A 344 14.65 -5.86 13.98
CA PHE A 344 14.61 -6.79 12.84
C PHE A 344 13.83 -6.18 11.69
N TYR A 345 14.55 -5.82 10.64
CA TYR A 345 14.00 -5.21 9.44
C TYR A 345 13.87 -6.23 8.31
N LEU A 346 12.90 -6.03 7.45
CA LEU A 346 12.66 -6.82 6.24
C LEU A 346 12.81 -5.95 5.00
N CYS A 347 13.49 -6.47 3.99
CA CYS A 347 13.64 -5.84 2.69
C CYS A 347 13.74 -6.94 1.61
N CYS A 348 12.60 -7.59 1.32
CA CYS A 348 12.54 -8.80 0.49
C CYS A 348 11.24 -8.88 -0.33
N GLY A 349 11.04 -9.94 -1.10
CA GLY A 349 9.81 -10.13 -1.88
C GLY A 349 9.70 -9.23 -3.13
N PHE A 350 10.79 -8.76 -3.69
CA PHE A 350 10.81 -7.84 -4.84
C PHE A 350 10.65 -8.56 -6.18
N THR A 351 9.51 -8.44 -6.80
CA THR A 351 9.30 -8.89 -8.19
C THR A 351 10.06 -8.01 -9.21
N SER A 352 10.23 -6.71 -8.92
CA SER A 352 11.01 -5.75 -9.74
C SER A 352 12.27 -5.27 -9.01
N GLY A 353 13.00 -6.18 -8.36
CA GLY A 353 14.10 -5.89 -7.45
C GLY A 353 15.27 -5.11 -8.08
N ILE A 354 15.58 -5.34 -9.34
CA ILE A 354 16.66 -4.64 -10.04
C ILE A 354 16.37 -3.13 -10.11
N ALA A 355 15.18 -2.77 -10.61
CA ALA A 355 14.78 -1.37 -10.72
C ALA A 355 14.60 -0.68 -9.35
N ALA A 356 14.15 -1.44 -8.34
CA ALA A 356 13.87 -0.91 -7.00
C ALA A 356 15.10 -0.84 -6.10
N SER A 357 16.21 -1.49 -6.44
CA SER A 357 17.33 -1.74 -5.52
C SER A 357 17.96 -0.45 -4.97
N GLY A 358 18.19 0.57 -5.81
CA GLY A 358 18.75 1.84 -5.37
C GLY A 358 17.89 2.52 -4.31
N GLY A 359 16.59 2.65 -4.60
CA GLY A 359 15.62 3.26 -3.68
C GLY A 359 15.42 2.45 -2.40
N ALA A 360 15.35 1.12 -2.49
CA ALA A 360 15.20 0.24 -1.33
C ALA A 360 16.39 0.37 -0.36
N GLY A 361 17.62 0.36 -0.89
CA GLY A 361 18.82 0.59 -0.08
C GLY A 361 18.83 1.96 0.57
N TRP A 362 18.48 3.00 -0.17
CA TRP A 362 18.42 4.37 0.33
C TRP A 362 17.45 4.52 1.52
N VAL A 363 16.19 4.12 1.37
CA VAL A 363 15.19 4.27 2.44
C VAL A 363 15.48 3.37 3.64
N MET A 364 16.03 2.18 3.42
CA MET A 364 16.42 1.29 4.52
C MET A 364 17.58 1.87 5.32
N ALA A 365 18.59 2.43 4.66
CA ALA A 365 19.69 3.10 5.34
C ALA A 365 19.22 4.31 6.16
N ASN A 366 18.29 5.13 5.61
CA ASN A 366 17.67 6.22 6.36
C ASN A 366 16.94 5.67 7.59
N TRP A 367 16.11 4.63 7.43
CA TRP A 367 15.34 4.08 8.54
C TRP A 367 16.22 3.58 9.68
N ILE A 368 17.35 2.94 9.36
CA ILE A 368 18.30 2.42 10.36
C ILE A 368 19.08 3.55 11.06
N VAL A 369 19.49 4.57 10.31
CA VAL A 369 20.32 5.67 10.85
C VAL A 369 19.48 6.72 11.58
N ASP A 370 18.35 7.12 10.96
CA ASP A 370 17.53 8.23 11.42
C ASP A 370 16.27 7.75 12.20
N GLY A 371 16.01 6.43 12.26
CA GLY A 371 14.79 5.86 12.87
C GLY A 371 13.54 6.00 12.00
N ASP A 372 13.65 6.59 10.80
CA ASP A 372 12.54 6.90 9.91
C ASP A 372 12.98 6.82 8.44
N PRO A 373 12.19 6.24 7.52
CA PRO A 373 12.57 6.13 6.11
C PRO A 373 12.61 7.47 5.36
N GLY A 374 12.05 8.54 5.94
CA GLY A 374 11.99 9.87 5.35
C GLY A 374 10.80 10.12 4.43
N LEU A 375 9.99 9.10 4.16
CA LEU A 375 8.77 9.16 3.35
C LEU A 375 7.79 8.05 3.73
N ASP A 376 6.52 8.18 3.36
CA ASP A 376 5.54 7.13 3.59
C ASP A 376 5.83 5.90 2.72
N LEU A 377 6.02 4.76 3.38
CA LEU A 377 6.24 3.44 2.77
C LEU A 377 5.08 2.47 3.00
N TRP A 378 3.91 2.95 3.43
CA TRP A 378 2.78 2.08 3.76
C TRP A 378 2.47 1.00 2.70
N PRO A 379 2.47 1.27 1.39
CA PRO A 379 2.22 0.24 0.38
C PRO A 379 3.22 -0.92 0.39
N PHE A 380 4.39 -0.74 1.02
CA PHE A 380 5.48 -1.72 1.09
C PHE A 380 5.75 -2.21 2.51
N ASP A 381 5.13 -1.58 3.52
CA ASP A 381 5.34 -1.94 4.93
C ASP A 381 4.87 -3.36 5.20
N VAL A 382 5.71 -4.16 5.88
CA VAL A 382 5.36 -5.54 6.26
C VAL A 382 4.08 -5.60 7.09
N ARG A 383 3.78 -4.56 7.87
CA ARG A 383 2.60 -4.44 8.73
C ARG A 383 1.29 -4.26 7.98
N ARG A 384 1.34 -4.10 6.63
CA ARG A 384 0.15 -4.16 5.78
C ARG A 384 -0.41 -5.59 5.65
N PHE A 385 0.36 -6.58 6.05
CA PHE A 385 -0.05 -7.98 6.10
C PHE A 385 -0.40 -8.38 7.53
N GLY A 386 -1.45 -9.20 7.67
CA GLY A 386 -1.77 -9.89 8.92
C GLY A 386 -1.50 -11.38 8.82
N ALA A 387 -1.67 -12.10 9.92
CA ALA A 387 -1.47 -13.54 10.00
C ALA A 387 -2.16 -14.36 8.87
N PRO A 388 -3.40 -14.05 8.41
CA PRO A 388 -4.04 -14.78 7.33
C PRO A 388 -3.28 -14.74 5.99
N HIS A 389 -2.61 -13.62 5.67
CA HIS A 389 -1.88 -13.47 4.41
C HIS A 389 -0.60 -14.31 4.36
N ALA A 390 -0.03 -14.64 5.50
CA ALA A 390 1.18 -15.47 5.61
C ALA A 390 0.87 -16.99 5.65
N VAL A 391 -0.41 -17.38 5.67
CA VAL A 391 -0.80 -18.79 5.53
C VAL A 391 -0.48 -19.23 4.11
N LYS A 392 0.23 -20.35 3.98
CA LYS A 392 0.78 -20.84 2.72
C LYS A 392 -0.25 -20.89 1.57
N ALA A 393 -1.44 -21.46 1.80
CA ALA A 393 -2.47 -21.54 0.78
C ALA A 393 -2.90 -20.14 0.29
N ALA A 394 -3.27 -19.26 1.21
CA ALA A 394 -3.68 -17.90 0.88
C ALA A 394 -2.57 -17.08 0.22
N LEU A 395 -1.31 -17.24 0.68
CA LEU A 395 -0.16 -16.58 0.07
C LEU A 395 -0.03 -16.93 -1.40
N TYR A 396 0.01 -18.24 -1.74
CA TYR A 396 0.29 -18.65 -3.12
C TYR A 396 -0.87 -18.42 -4.08
N GLU A 397 -2.13 -18.57 -3.63
CA GLU A 397 -3.29 -18.17 -4.44
C GLU A 397 -3.21 -16.69 -4.82
N ARG A 398 -2.90 -15.84 -3.85
CA ARG A 398 -2.74 -14.39 -4.05
C ARG A 398 -1.52 -14.04 -4.89
N ALA A 399 -0.40 -14.70 -4.65
CA ALA A 399 0.85 -14.46 -5.38
C ALA A 399 0.70 -14.77 -6.87
N VAL A 400 0.06 -15.90 -7.21
CA VAL A 400 -0.22 -16.28 -8.61
C VAL A 400 -1.17 -15.26 -9.28
N GLU A 401 -2.23 -14.84 -8.60
CA GLU A 401 -3.09 -13.76 -9.11
C GLU A 401 -2.31 -12.47 -9.34
N SER A 402 -1.50 -12.05 -8.35
CA SER A 402 -0.71 -10.81 -8.44
C SER A 402 0.29 -10.86 -9.59
N TYR A 403 0.93 -12.02 -9.81
CA TYR A 403 1.84 -12.25 -10.93
C TYR A 403 1.11 -12.14 -12.28
N ALA A 404 0.03 -12.90 -12.46
CA ALA A 404 -0.75 -12.90 -13.70
C ALA A 404 -1.34 -11.52 -14.05
N ARG A 405 -1.56 -10.69 -13.04
CA ARG A 405 -2.12 -9.34 -13.20
C ARG A 405 -1.10 -8.25 -13.47
N TYR A 406 0.18 -8.53 -13.48
CA TYR A 406 1.22 -7.50 -13.53
C TYR A 406 1.10 -6.58 -14.77
N TYR A 407 0.63 -7.10 -15.91
CA TYR A 407 0.35 -6.34 -17.12
C TYR A 407 -1.13 -6.11 -17.40
N GLN A 408 -2.03 -6.58 -16.55
CA GLN A 408 -3.45 -6.26 -16.71
C GLN A 408 -3.71 -4.77 -16.45
N ILE A 409 -4.81 -4.26 -16.99
CA ILE A 409 -5.21 -2.88 -16.76
C ILE A 409 -5.41 -2.66 -15.25
N ALA A 410 -4.80 -1.60 -14.71
CA ALA A 410 -4.95 -1.21 -13.31
C ALA A 410 -6.29 -0.48 -13.11
N TRP A 411 -7.39 -1.25 -13.12
CA TRP A 411 -8.72 -0.72 -12.96
C TRP A 411 -8.89 -0.04 -11.60
N PRO A 412 -9.52 1.16 -11.54
CA PRO A 412 -9.85 1.82 -10.28
C PRO A 412 -10.73 0.93 -9.39
N GLY A 413 -10.41 0.85 -8.10
CA GLY A 413 -11.20 0.08 -7.14
C GLY A 413 -11.14 -1.45 -7.33
N HIS A 414 -10.20 -1.95 -8.13
CA HIS A 414 -9.98 -3.40 -8.23
C HIS A 414 -9.57 -3.98 -6.88
N GLU A 415 -10.16 -5.08 -6.52
CA GLU A 415 -9.84 -5.88 -5.34
C GLU A 415 -9.53 -7.32 -5.76
N ALA A 416 -8.60 -7.97 -5.04
CA ALA A 416 -8.15 -9.31 -5.40
C ALA A 416 -9.29 -10.34 -5.36
N GLN A 417 -9.26 -11.29 -6.28
CA GLN A 417 -10.28 -12.32 -6.46
C GLN A 417 -9.86 -13.69 -5.89
N ALA A 418 -8.56 -13.94 -5.77
CA ALA A 418 -8.04 -15.15 -5.14
C ALA A 418 -8.06 -15.07 -3.61
N GLY A 419 -8.02 -16.19 -2.92
CA GLY A 419 -8.00 -16.27 -1.46
C GLY A 419 -9.23 -15.65 -0.79
N ARG A 420 -10.41 -15.75 -1.44
CA ARG A 420 -11.68 -15.19 -0.99
C ARG A 420 -12.33 -16.04 0.11
N GLY A 421 -13.21 -15.40 0.89
CA GLY A 421 -14.08 -16.08 1.85
C GLY A 421 -13.42 -16.49 3.17
N ALA A 422 -12.13 -16.13 3.41
CA ALA A 422 -11.40 -16.57 4.59
C ALA A 422 -11.83 -15.83 5.88
N ARG A 423 -12.13 -14.53 5.78
CA ARG A 423 -12.60 -13.72 6.92
C ARG A 423 -13.94 -13.10 6.58
N ARG A 424 -14.98 -13.55 7.26
CA ARG A 424 -16.37 -13.10 7.07
C ARG A 424 -16.90 -12.51 8.37
N SER A 425 -17.77 -11.51 8.25
CA SER A 425 -18.56 -11.07 9.40
C SER A 425 -19.68 -12.08 9.70
N PRO A 426 -20.28 -12.05 10.90
CA PRO A 426 -21.46 -12.87 11.21
C PRO A 426 -22.66 -12.61 10.28
N LEU A 427 -22.67 -11.47 9.60
CA LEU A 427 -23.77 -11.06 8.71
C LEU A 427 -23.57 -11.47 7.24
N TYR A 428 -22.43 -12.08 6.91
CA TYR A 428 -22.03 -12.34 5.51
C TYR A 428 -23.14 -13.00 4.69
N ASP A 429 -23.64 -14.16 5.14
CA ASP A 429 -24.64 -14.94 4.37
C ASP A 429 -26.00 -14.24 4.31
N THR A 430 -26.38 -13.50 5.35
CA THR A 430 -27.62 -12.71 5.39
C THR A 430 -27.56 -11.55 4.40
N LEU A 431 -26.46 -10.80 4.40
CA LEU A 431 -26.30 -9.66 3.48
C LEU A 431 -26.11 -10.12 2.03
N LEU A 432 -25.47 -11.27 1.81
CA LEU A 432 -25.35 -11.86 0.46
C LEU A 432 -26.75 -12.16 -0.13
N LYS A 433 -27.65 -12.73 0.65
CA LYS A 433 -29.06 -12.99 0.24
C LYS A 433 -29.83 -11.70 -0.05
N GLN A 434 -29.40 -10.59 0.51
CA GLN A 434 -29.99 -9.25 0.30
C GLN A 434 -29.30 -8.44 -0.82
N GLY A 435 -28.49 -9.10 -1.64
CA GLY A 435 -27.87 -8.50 -2.82
C GLY A 435 -26.50 -7.84 -2.56
N ALA A 436 -25.85 -8.12 -1.43
CA ALA A 436 -24.51 -7.57 -1.18
C ALA A 436 -23.50 -8.03 -2.24
N VAL A 437 -22.80 -7.09 -2.85
CA VAL A 437 -21.66 -7.32 -3.72
C VAL A 437 -20.39 -7.17 -2.90
N TYR A 438 -19.74 -8.30 -2.63
CA TYR A 438 -18.60 -8.35 -1.74
C TYR A 438 -17.29 -8.06 -2.45
N GLY A 439 -16.44 -7.28 -1.77
CA GLY A 439 -15.03 -7.10 -2.08
C GLY A 439 -14.14 -7.62 -0.95
N ASN A 440 -12.83 -7.61 -1.19
CA ASN A 440 -11.84 -8.08 -0.22
C ASN A 440 -10.92 -6.95 0.20
N LYS A 441 -10.88 -6.67 1.50
CA LYS A 441 -9.95 -5.72 2.08
C LYS A 441 -9.23 -6.34 3.27
N PHE A 442 -7.91 -6.48 3.16
CA PHE A 442 -7.08 -7.03 4.23
C PHE A 442 -7.53 -8.43 4.68
N GLY A 443 -7.94 -9.26 3.72
CA GLY A 443 -8.47 -10.60 3.95
C GLY A 443 -9.92 -10.66 4.42
N TRP A 444 -10.56 -9.51 4.74
CA TRP A 444 -11.97 -9.46 5.09
C TRP A 444 -12.86 -9.35 3.85
N GLU A 445 -13.95 -10.13 3.83
CA GLU A 445 -15.07 -9.91 2.93
C GLU A 445 -15.90 -8.72 3.45
N ARG A 446 -16.13 -7.71 2.60
CA ARG A 446 -16.90 -6.50 2.94
C ARG A 446 -17.93 -6.22 1.86
N PRO A 447 -19.20 -5.91 2.21
CA PRO A 447 -20.17 -5.47 1.24
C PRO A 447 -19.75 -4.10 0.67
N ASN A 448 -19.36 -4.07 -0.61
CA ASN A 448 -18.98 -2.82 -1.28
C ASN A 448 -20.22 -1.98 -1.64
N TRP A 449 -21.30 -2.63 -2.09
CA TRP A 449 -22.59 -2.04 -2.43
C TRP A 449 -23.66 -3.13 -2.47
N PHE A 450 -24.93 -2.75 -2.58
CA PHE A 450 -26.06 -3.68 -2.67
C PHE A 450 -26.75 -3.57 -4.03
N ALA A 451 -26.80 -4.69 -4.75
CA ALA A 451 -27.47 -4.78 -6.03
C ALA A 451 -28.99 -4.75 -5.84
N PRO A 452 -29.73 -3.87 -6.55
CA PRO A 452 -31.19 -3.90 -6.54
C PRO A 452 -31.75 -5.25 -7.03
N ALA A 453 -32.92 -5.63 -6.55
CA ALA A 453 -33.57 -6.85 -6.98
C ALA A 453 -33.71 -6.92 -8.52
N GLY A 454 -33.37 -8.07 -9.09
CA GLY A 454 -33.40 -8.29 -10.54
C GLY A 454 -32.17 -7.75 -11.30
N THR A 455 -31.18 -7.16 -10.62
CA THR A 455 -29.90 -6.76 -11.24
C THR A 455 -28.80 -7.75 -10.91
N LEU A 456 -27.82 -7.83 -11.80
CA LEU A 456 -26.65 -8.71 -11.59
C LEU A 456 -25.76 -8.14 -10.49
N ALA A 457 -25.52 -8.93 -9.43
CA ALA A 457 -24.70 -8.55 -8.28
C ALA A 457 -23.20 -8.75 -8.59
N VAL A 458 -22.67 -8.02 -9.57
CA VAL A 458 -21.27 -8.13 -10.05
C VAL A 458 -20.68 -6.75 -10.30
N ASP A 459 -19.43 -6.58 -9.91
CA ASP A 459 -18.63 -5.42 -10.30
C ASP A 459 -18.05 -5.59 -11.71
N THR A 460 -18.23 -4.58 -12.54
CA THR A 460 -17.58 -4.51 -13.86
C THR A 460 -16.47 -3.47 -13.80
N PRO A 461 -15.20 -3.85 -13.96
CA PRO A 461 -14.09 -2.90 -13.99
C PRO A 461 -14.24 -1.89 -15.11
N SER A 462 -14.08 -0.58 -14.82
CA SER A 462 -14.21 0.51 -15.77
C SER A 462 -13.48 1.77 -15.27
N PHE A 463 -13.04 2.63 -16.19
CA PHE A 463 -12.65 4.00 -15.90
C PHE A 463 -13.85 4.95 -15.84
N ASP A 464 -15.00 4.51 -16.33
CA ASP A 464 -16.25 5.24 -16.26
C ASP A 464 -17.09 4.81 -15.05
N ARG A 465 -18.24 5.46 -14.85
CA ARG A 465 -19.19 5.09 -13.81
C ARG A 465 -19.79 3.72 -14.10
N GLY A 466 -19.49 2.76 -13.26
CA GLY A 466 -19.97 1.38 -13.41
C GLY A 466 -21.40 1.15 -12.89
N PRO A 467 -21.90 -0.10 -12.97
CA PRO A 467 -23.26 -0.47 -12.55
C PRO A 467 -23.62 -0.10 -11.10
N SER A 468 -22.61 -0.10 -10.22
CA SER A 468 -22.79 0.27 -8.81
C SER A 468 -23.15 1.75 -8.58
N PHE A 469 -22.95 2.64 -9.57
CA PHE A 469 -23.13 4.09 -9.36
C PHE A 469 -24.56 4.46 -8.93
N ALA A 470 -25.56 3.91 -9.61
CA ALA A 470 -26.98 4.18 -9.28
C ALA A 470 -27.38 3.54 -7.94
N ALA A 471 -26.88 2.33 -7.64
CA ALA A 471 -27.12 1.65 -6.36
C ALA A 471 -26.49 2.44 -5.20
N VAL A 472 -25.25 2.85 -5.32
CA VAL A 472 -24.56 3.69 -4.31
C VAL A 472 -25.29 5.04 -4.13
N ALA A 473 -25.83 5.63 -5.19
CA ALA A 473 -26.68 6.84 -5.08
C ALA A 473 -27.94 6.59 -4.27
N ALA A 474 -28.59 5.42 -4.40
CA ALA A 474 -29.76 5.05 -3.61
C ALA A 474 -29.41 4.81 -2.14
N GLU A 475 -28.28 4.12 -1.86
CA GLU A 475 -27.75 3.93 -0.52
C GLU A 475 -27.40 5.29 0.13
N HIS A 476 -26.77 6.18 -0.61
CA HIS A 476 -26.44 7.54 -0.17
C HIS A 476 -27.69 8.31 0.26
N ARG A 477 -28.75 8.30 -0.56
CA ARG A 477 -30.03 8.93 -0.20
C ARG A 477 -30.67 8.29 1.03
N ALA A 478 -30.58 6.96 1.18
CA ALA A 478 -31.11 6.29 2.37
C ALA A 478 -30.41 6.78 3.66
N VAL A 479 -29.09 6.97 3.64
CA VAL A 479 -28.34 7.54 4.76
C VAL A 479 -28.73 9.00 5.01
N ARG A 480 -28.87 9.83 3.95
CA ARG A 480 -29.17 11.26 4.11
C ARG A 480 -30.61 11.55 4.53
N GLU A 481 -31.57 10.75 4.09
CA GLU A 481 -33.00 11.07 4.20
C GLU A 481 -33.74 10.17 5.20
N ARG A 482 -33.23 8.97 5.49
CA ARG A 482 -33.92 7.96 6.26
C ARG A 482 -32.98 7.30 7.31
N VAL A 483 -32.66 6.05 7.11
CA VAL A 483 -31.75 5.28 7.97
C VAL A 483 -31.12 4.15 7.18
N ALA A 484 -29.85 3.86 7.46
CA ALA A 484 -29.14 2.74 6.87
C ALA A 484 -28.33 1.96 7.91
N LEU A 485 -28.09 0.68 7.60
CA LEU A 485 -27.19 -0.21 8.30
C LEU A 485 -25.96 -0.50 7.44
N ILE A 486 -24.77 -0.36 8.03
CA ILE A 486 -23.50 -0.70 7.41
C ILE A 486 -22.77 -1.70 8.32
N ASP A 487 -22.34 -2.82 7.75
CA ASP A 487 -21.49 -3.78 8.46
C ASP A 487 -20.05 -3.29 8.50
N MET A 488 -19.62 -2.78 9.64
CA MET A 488 -18.26 -2.31 9.92
C MET A 488 -17.44 -3.29 10.77
N SER A 489 -17.84 -4.54 10.86
CA SER A 489 -17.19 -5.57 11.70
C SER A 489 -15.72 -5.77 11.40
N SER A 490 -15.27 -5.45 10.18
CA SER A 490 -13.87 -5.58 9.76
C SER A 490 -12.92 -4.54 10.39
N PHE A 491 -13.42 -3.45 10.99
CA PHE A 491 -12.56 -2.48 11.68
C PHE A 491 -11.77 -3.16 12.81
N SER A 492 -10.53 -2.73 13.00
CA SER A 492 -9.70 -3.24 14.09
C SER A 492 -10.04 -2.53 15.40
N LYS A 493 -10.15 -3.31 16.48
CA LYS A 493 -10.61 -2.86 17.80
C LYS A 493 -9.68 -3.41 18.87
N PHE A 494 -9.09 -2.52 19.68
CA PHE A 494 -8.20 -2.88 20.76
C PHE A 494 -8.68 -2.25 22.07
N GLU A 495 -8.43 -2.93 23.20
CA GLU A 495 -8.52 -2.34 24.51
C GLU A 495 -7.11 -2.18 25.08
N VAL A 496 -6.75 -0.95 25.46
CA VAL A 496 -5.51 -0.63 26.17
C VAL A 496 -5.89 -0.38 27.63
N ARG A 497 -5.36 -1.17 28.56
CA ARG A 497 -5.80 -1.13 29.96
C ARG A 497 -4.64 -1.24 30.94
N GLY A 498 -4.86 -0.79 32.16
CA GLY A 498 -3.94 -0.82 33.28
C GLY A 498 -3.52 0.57 33.75
N ALA A 499 -2.89 0.64 34.90
CA ALA A 499 -2.57 1.91 35.58
C ALA A 499 -1.74 2.87 34.71
N GLY A 500 -0.92 2.33 33.78
CA GLY A 500 -0.10 3.11 32.85
C GLY A 500 -0.79 3.49 31.55
N ALA A 501 -2.02 3.01 31.28
CA ALA A 501 -2.68 3.13 29.96
C ALA A 501 -2.89 4.57 29.52
N LEU A 502 -3.37 5.46 30.40
CA LEU A 502 -3.55 6.87 30.09
C LEU A 502 -2.20 7.54 29.73
N ALA A 503 -1.17 7.31 30.52
CA ALA A 503 0.14 7.92 30.31
C ALA A 503 0.75 7.46 28.98
N LEU A 504 0.67 6.17 28.64
CA LEU A 504 1.10 5.62 27.36
C LEU A 504 0.35 6.28 26.19
N LEU A 505 -0.97 6.28 26.21
CA LEU A 505 -1.77 6.82 25.12
C LEU A 505 -1.61 8.35 25.01
N GLN A 506 -1.43 9.08 26.10
CA GLN A 506 -1.12 10.51 26.08
C GLN A 506 0.24 10.80 25.41
N LYS A 507 1.23 9.91 25.57
CA LYS A 507 2.52 10.01 24.89
C LYS A 507 2.41 9.81 23.38
N LEU A 508 1.50 8.95 22.93
CA LEU A 508 1.35 8.58 21.50
C LEU A 508 0.38 9.49 20.74
N ALA A 509 -0.76 9.83 21.34
CA ALA A 509 -1.80 10.63 20.70
C ALA A 509 -1.45 12.13 20.69
N VAL A 510 -1.81 12.85 19.63
CA VAL A 510 -1.62 14.30 19.57
C VAL A 510 -2.70 15.07 20.33
N ASN A 511 -3.88 14.48 20.52
CA ASN A 511 -4.99 15.06 21.28
C ASN A 511 -4.90 14.68 22.77
N ASP A 512 -5.63 15.41 23.60
CA ASP A 512 -5.74 15.14 25.03
C ASP A 512 -6.80 14.06 25.30
N LEU A 513 -6.37 12.95 25.92
CA LEU A 513 -7.20 11.79 26.25
C LEU A 513 -7.66 11.78 27.71
N ASP A 514 -7.21 12.73 28.54
CA ASP A 514 -7.68 12.84 29.93
C ASP A 514 -9.04 13.55 29.95
N ARG A 515 -10.07 12.82 29.56
CA ARG A 515 -11.45 13.26 29.48
C ARG A 515 -12.31 12.39 30.39
N PRO A 516 -13.53 12.81 30.73
CA PRO A 516 -14.46 12.00 31.51
C PRO A 516 -14.68 10.60 30.89
N VAL A 517 -14.94 9.61 31.74
CA VAL A 517 -15.36 8.26 31.29
C VAL A 517 -16.57 8.38 30.38
N GLY A 518 -16.60 7.59 29.30
CA GLY A 518 -17.60 7.65 28.24
C GLY A 518 -17.27 8.64 27.11
N SER A 519 -16.22 9.47 27.24
CA SER A 519 -15.81 10.38 26.16
C SER A 519 -15.12 9.62 25.02
N ILE A 520 -15.43 10.00 23.77
CA ILE A 520 -14.73 9.56 22.56
C ILE A 520 -13.84 10.71 22.09
N VAL A 521 -12.57 10.46 21.86
CA VAL A 521 -11.60 11.44 21.35
C VAL A 521 -11.13 11.01 19.97
N TYR A 522 -11.35 11.87 18.98
CA TYR A 522 -10.74 11.73 17.66
C TYR A 522 -9.33 12.30 17.70
N THR A 523 -8.35 11.53 17.27
CA THR A 523 -6.93 11.90 17.36
C THR A 523 -6.09 11.20 16.29
N GLN A 524 -4.92 11.77 16.04
CA GLN A 524 -3.86 11.16 15.26
C GLN A 524 -2.74 10.66 16.18
N LEU A 525 -2.09 9.56 15.80
CA LEU A 525 -0.77 9.19 16.26
C LEU A 525 0.23 9.71 15.23
N CYS A 526 1.23 10.45 15.67
CA CYS A 526 2.24 11.00 14.76
C CYS A 526 3.64 10.51 15.15
N ASN A 527 4.49 10.34 14.13
CA ASN A 527 5.92 10.07 14.35
C ASN A 527 6.65 11.34 14.84
N GLU A 528 7.93 11.21 15.18
CA GLU A 528 8.74 12.33 15.74
C GLU A 528 8.88 13.51 14.77
N ARG A 529 8.75 13.30 13.46
CA ARG A 529 8.72 14.39 12.44
C ARG A 529 7.37 15.11 12.38
N GLY A 530 6.34 14.62 13.08
CA GLY A 530 4.99 15.14 13.02
C GLY A 530 4.12 14.53 11.91
N GLY A 531 4.61 13.53 11.17
CA GLY A 531 3.86 12.80 10.14
C GLY A 531 2.76 11.91 10.75
N ILE A 532 1.59 11.87 10.12
CA ILE A 532 0.41 11.14 10.61
C ILE A 532 0.55 9.65 10.35
N GLU A 533 0.87 8.88 11.40
CA GLU A 533 0.97 7.42 11.34
C GLU A 533 -0.38 6.73 11.48
N ALA A 534 -1.29 7.24 12.32
CA ALA A 534 -2.62 6.69 12.50
C ALA A 534 -3.67 7.78 12.67
N ASP A 535 -4.90 7.48 12.27
CA ASP A 535 -6.07 8.36 12.39
C ASP A 535 -7.21 7.54 13.01
N VAL A 536 -7.56 7.86 14.27
CA VAL A 536 -8.27 6.92 15.15
C VAL A 536 -9.25 7.61 16.08
N THR A 537 -10.18 6.82 16.61
CA THR A 537 -10.97 7.20 17.78
C THR A 537 -10.55 6.38 18.99
N ILE A 538 -10.41 7.06 20.13
CA ILE A 538 -10.12 6.44 21.43
C ILE A 538 -11.23 6.80 22.41
N THR A 539 -11.88 5.79 22.96
CA THR A 539 -12.96 5.93 23.93
C THR A 539 -12.46 5.59 25.32
N ARG A 540 -12.64 6.46 26.30
CA ARG A 540 -12.33 6.18 27.71
C ARG A 540 -13.45 5.39 28.36
N LEU A 541 -13.26 4.08 28.57
CA LEU A 541 -14.27 3.19 29.18
C LEU A 541 -14.22 3.21 30.72
N ALA A 542 -13.04 3.43 31.29
CA ALA A 542 -12.82 3.59 32.74
C ALA A 542 -11.59 4.49 32.97
N ALA A 543 -11.24 4.70 34.22
CA ALA A 543 -10.07 5.51 34.58
C ALA A 543 -8.79 4.99 33.90
N ASP A 544 -8.69 3.68 33.75
CA ASP A 544 -7.53 2.90 33.27
C ASP A 544 -7.85 1.99 32.08
N ARG A 545 -8.97 2.20 31.37
CA ARG A 545 -9.40 1.39 30.22
C ARG A 545 -9.79 2.27 29.04
N PHE A 546 -9.15 2.02 27.88
CA PHE A 546 -9.34 2.79 26.67
C PHE A 546 -9.64 1.87 25.49
N TYR A 547 -10.70 2.15 24.76
CA TYR A 547 -11.11 1.40 23.59
C TYR A 547 -10.69 2.13 22.31
N PHE A 548 -9.85 1.49 21.54
CA PHE A 548 -9.19 2.05 20.35
C PHE A 548 -9.79 1.42 19.09
N VAL A 549 -10.27 2.25 18.16
CA VAL A 549 -10.85 1.79 16.88
C VAL A 549 -10.06 2.38 15.72
N THR A 550 -9.65 1.53 14.79
CA THR A 550 -8.90 1.90 13.60
C THR A 550 -9.35 1.11 12.37
N GLY A 551 -8.93 1.57 11.17
CA GLY A 551 -9.30 0.96 9.90
C GLY A 551 -8.87 -0.50 9.77
N SER A 552 -9.64 -1.30 9.02
CA SER A 552 -9.44 -2.76 8.85
C SER A 552 -8.03 -3.16 8.42
N ALA A 553 -7.38 -2.35 7.58
CA ALA A 553 -6.03 -2.64 7.06
C ALA A 553 -4.90 -2.17 8.01
N LEU A 554 -5.21 -1.39 9.03
CA LEU A 554 -4.23 -0.66 9.84
C LEU A 554 -3.95 -1.33 11.20
N GLY A 555 -4.75 -2.32 11.57
CA GLY A 555 -4.72 -2.93 12.90
C GLY A 555 -3.35 -3.48 13.32
N VAL A 556 -2.64 -4.18 12.44
CA VAL A 556 -1.31 -4.73 12.75
C VAL A 556 -0.31 -3.60 13.00
N ARG A 557 -0.33 -2.55 12.16
CA ARG A 557 0.56 -1.40 12.28
C ARG A 557 0.30 -0.62 13.57
N ASP A 558 -0.95 -0.24 13.79
CA ASP A 558 -1.31 0.64 14.90
C ASP A 558 -1.11 -0.08 16.25
N ARG A 559 -1.47 -1.36 16.31
CA ARG A 559 -1.18 -2.20 17.48
C ARG A 559 0.33 -2.31 17.76
N SER A 560 1.13 -2.63 16.73
CA SER A 560 2.59 -2.73 16.90
C SER A 560 3.22 -1.40 17.31
N THR A 561 2.66 -0.28 16.88
CA THR A 561 3.10 1.07 17.32
C THR A 561 2.86 1.26 18.82
N ILE A 562 1.70 0.85 19.34
CA ILE A 562 1.41 0.92 20.78
C ILE A 562 2.32 -0.05 21.55
N GLU A 563 2.45 -1.29 21.07
CA GLU A 563 3.26 -2.35 21.72
C GLU A 563 4.74 -1.99 21.88
N ARG A 564 5.31 -1.22 20.94
CA ARG A 564 6.70 -0.75 21.02
C ARG A 564 6.95 0.26 22.15
N HIS A 565 5.90 0.91 22.60
CA HIS A 565 5.98 1.93 23.64
C HIS A 565 5.45 1.46 24.99
N LEU A 566 5.09 0.17 25.10
CA LEU A 566 4.66 -0.41 26.37
C LEU A 566 5.74 -0.19 27.44
N PRO A 567 5.37 0.27 28.65
CA PRO A 567 6.27 0.25 29.78
C PRO A 567 6.63 -1.20 30.12
N GLY A 568 7.91 -1.48 30.34
CA GLY A 568 8.39 -2.84 30.59
C GLY A 568 8.03 -3.41 31.97
N ASP A 569 7.23 -2.69 32.77
CA ASP A 569 6.84 -3.01 34.15
C ASP A 569 5.51 -3.79 34.27
N GLY A 570 4.85 -4.08 33.14
CA GLY A 570 3.56 -4.78 33.11
C GLY A 570 2.37 -3.93 33.53
N SER A 571 2.52 -2.61 33.65
CA SER A 571 1.43 -1.67 34.05
C SER A 571 0.41 -1.43 32.94
N VAL A 572 0.65 -1.90 31.71
CA VAL A 572 -0.25 -1.80 30.54
C VAL A 572 -0.37 -3.11 29.80
N ASP A 573 -1.59 -3.46 29.43
CA ASP A 573 -1.93 -4.61 28.61
C ASP A 573 -2.78 -4.18 27.40
N ILE A 574 -2.67 -4.93 26.28
CA ILE A 574 -3.44 -4.68 25.04
C ILE A 574 -4.22 -5.92 24.67
N ILE A 575 -5.54 -5.80 24.58
CA ILE A 575 -6.43 -6.88 24.16
C ILE A 575 -6.98 -6.57 22.76
N ASP A 576 -6.83 -7.52 21.84
CA ASP A 576 -7.44 -7.44 20.51
C ASP A 576 -8.86 -7.99 20.52
N HIS A 577 -9.83 -7.10 20.31
CA HIS A 577 -11.27 -7.42 20.20
C HIS A 577 -11.76 -7.51 18.75
N THR A 578 -10.86 -7.43 17.77
CA THR A 578 -11.24 -7.36 16.34
C THR A 578 -12.15 -8.49 15.91
N SER A 579 -11.85 -9.72 16.33
CA SER A 579 -12.67 -10.90 15.99
C SER A 579 -13.75 -11.22 17.05
N ALA A 580 -13.68 -10.62 18.24
CA ALA A 580 -14.63 -10.86 19.31
C ALA A 580 -15.86 -9.95 19.25
N LYS A 581 -15.75 -8.81 18.56
CA LYS A 581 -16.87 -7.85 18.44
C LYS A 581 -17.18 -7.54 16.97
N ALA A 582 -18.43 -7.69 16.59
CA ALA A 582 -18.98 -7.15 15.37
C ALA A 582 -19.32 -5.66 15.56
N VAL A 583 -19.41 -4.91 14.47
CA VAL A 583 -19.80 -3.50 14.48
C VAL A 583 -20.88 -3.25 13.44
N LEU A 584 -22.03 -2.81 13.90
CA LEU A 584 -23.15 -2.37 13.08
C LEU A 584 -23.23 -0.85 13.16
N ASN A 585 -23.02 -0.16 12.03
CA ASN A 585 -23.22 1.28 11.97
C ASN A 585 -24.66 1.57 11.56
N LEU A 586 -25.45 2.11 12.48
CA LEU A 586 -26.82 2.60 12.26
C LEU A 586 -26.75 4.10 12.06
N CYS A 587 -27.06 4.61 10.87
CA CYS A 587 -26.87 6.02 10.51
C CYS A 587 -28.02 6.59 9.69
N GLY A 588 -28.22 7.91 9.82
CA GLY A 588 -29.27 8.68 9.15
C GLY A 588 -30.23 9.34 10.15
N PRO A 589 -31.05 10.31 9.71
CA PRO A 589 -31.92 11.10 10.59
C PRO A 589 -32.93 10.26 11.40
N LYS A 590 -33.29 9.06 10.95
CA LYS A 590 -34.18 8.13 11.63
C LYS A 590 -33.49 7.07 12.49
N SER A 591 -32.18 7.13 12.62
CA SER A 591 -31.42 6.14 13.39
C SER A 591 -31.79 6.09 14.89
N ARG A 592 -32.06 7.24 15.50
CA ARG A 592 -32.51 7.32 16.90
C ARG A 592 -33.90 6.70 17.08
N ASP A 593 -34.82 6.95 16.14
CA ASP A 593 -36.18 6.43 16.19
C ASP A 593 -36.20 4.89 16.12
N VAL A 594 -35.30 4.31 15.33
CA VAL A 594 -35.12 2.84 15.26
C VAL A 594 -34.50 2.32 16.56
N LEU A 595 -33.46 2.96 17.08
CA LEU A 595 -32.74 2.51 18.27
C LEU A 595 -33.64 2.56 19.51
N ALA A 596 -34.49 3.58 19.62
CA ALA A 596 -35.42 3.77 20.74
C ALA A 596 -36.47 2.68 20.88
N GLN A 597 -36.73 1.89 19.84
CA GLN A 597 -37.65 0.72 19.91
C GLN A 597 -36.99 -0.53 20.54
N LEU A 598 -35.67 -0.49 20.77
CA LEU A 598 -34.88 -1.64 21.23
C LEU A 598 -34.34 -1.46 22.65
N THR A 599 -34.53 -0.30 23.27
CA THR A 599 -34.03 0.01 24.62
C THR A 599 -34.92 1.03 25.31
N ASP A 600 -35.02 0.92 26.63
CA ASP A 600 -35.68 1.94 27.49
C ASP A 600 -34.73 3.06 27.92
N ALA A 601 -33.42 2.96 27.55
CA ALA A 601 -32.45 3.97 27.89
C ALA A 601 -32.71 5.30 27.13
N PRO A 602 -32.61 6.46 27.78
CA PRO A 602 -32.80 7.75 27.11
C PRO A 602 -31.67 7.98 26.08
N LEU A 603 -32.08 8.36 24.86
CA LEU A 603 -31.17 8.53 23.70
C LEU A 603 -31.11 9.97 23.18
N ASP A 604 -31.75 10.90 23.89
CA ASP A 604 -31.68 12.33 23.55
C ASP A 604 -30.26 12.91 23.69
N ASN A 605 -30.06 14.14 23.21
CA ASN A 605 -28.73 14.76 23.18
C ASN A 605 -28.14 15.05 24.57
N ALA A 606 -28.98 15.17 25.62
CA ALA A 606 -28.52 15.39 26.98
C ALA A 606 -28.02 14.07 27.60
N ALA A 607 -28.79 12.98 27.39
CA ALA A 607 -28.44 11.66 27.92
C ALA A 607 -27.36 10.92 27.13
N PHE A 608 -27.29 11.15 25.80
CA PHE A 608 -26.32 10.51 24.93
C PHE A 608 -25.75 11.54 23.92
N PRO A 609 -24.84 12.42 24.36
CA PRO A 609 -24.28 13.47 23.51
C PRO A 609 -23.36 12.93 22.42
N TYR A 610 -23.19 13.72 21.34
CA TYR A 610 -22.21 13.42 20.29
C TYR A 610 -20.78 13.30 20.85
N MET A 611 -20.00 12.35 20.34
CA MET A 611 -18.66 11.97 20.83
C MET A 611 -18.69 11.38 22.25
N SER A 612 -19.73 10.62 22.55
CA SER A 612 -19.80 9.82 23.79
C SER A 612 -20.13 8.37 23.50
N ALA A 613 -19.79 7.50 24.45
CA ALA A 613 -20.06 6.07 24.42
C ALA A 613 -20.88 5.66 25.63
N ARG A 614 -21.78 4.69 25.44
CA ARG A 614 -22.61 4.09 26.50
C ARG A 614 -22.73 2.59 26.29
N GLU A 615 -22.74 1.86 27.37
CA GLU A 615 -23.20 0.46 27.36
C GLU A 615 -24.74 0.45 27.42
N LEU A 616 -25.35 -0.28 26.48
CA LEU A 616 -26.80 -0.39 26.32
C LEU A 616 -27.20 -1.85 26.14
N ASP A 617 -28.32 -2.24 26.70
CA ASP A 617 -29.00 -3.49 26.33
C ASP A 617 -29.97 -3.19 25.18
N LEU A 618 -29.69 -3.72 24.01
CA LEU A 618 -30.50 -3.58 22.79
C LEU A 618 -31.16 -4.93 22.46
N ALA A 619 -32.44 -5.11 22.76
CA ALA A 619 -33.16 -6.34 22.47
C ALA A 619 -32.38 -7.60 22.94
N PHE A 620 -31.98 -7.64 24.21
CA PHE A 620 -31.13 -8.66 24.87
C PHE A 620 -29.63 -8.69 24.51
N ALA A 621 -29.17 -7.92 23.55
CA ALA A 621 -27.76 -7.87 23.20
C ALA A 621 -27.03 -6.79 24.04
N PRO A 622 -25.93 -7.12 24.73
CA PRO A 622 -25.08 -6.13 25.40
C PRO A 622 -24.24 -5.38 24.36
N VAL A 623 -24.46 -4.10 24.22
CA VAL A 623 -23.86 -3.27 23.18
C VAL A 623 -23.08 -2.11 23.79
N LEU A 624 -21.82 -1.95 23.38
CA LEU A 624 -21.11 -0.68 23.54
C LEU A 624 -21.49 0.21 22.34
N ALA A 625 -22.37 1.16 22.57
CA ALA A 625 -22.81 2.11 21.56
C ALA A 625 -21.94 3.37 21.59
N LEU A 626 -21.35 3.72 20.45
CA LEU A 626 -20.54 4.93 20.24
C LEU A 626 -21.35 5.89 19.37
N ARG A 627 -21.69 7.07 19.92
CA ARG A 627 -22.36 8.11 19.15
C ARG A 627 -21.32 8.94 18.42
N VAL A 628 -20.91 8.43 17.26
CA VAL A 628 -19.92 8.99 16.34
C VAL A 628 -20.37 8.82 14.91
N THR A 629 -19.82 9.59 13.99
CA THR A 629 -20.12 9.46 12.57
C THR A 629 -18.90 9.80 11.73
N TYR A 630 -18.68 8.96 10.69
CA TYR A 630 -17.78 9.24 9.57
C TYR A 630 -18.54 9.59 8.29
N LEU A 631 -19.89 9.62 8.36
CA LEU A 631 -20.79 9.80 7.22
C LEU A 631 -21.43 11.20 7.19
N GLY A 632 -21.35 11.92 8.31
CA GLY A 632 -21.87 13.27 8.43
C GLY A 632 -23.37 13.33 8.71
N GLU A 633 -23.94 12.27 9.28
CA GLU A 633 -25.32 12.17 9.76
C GLU A 633 -25.35 11.77 11.24
N LEU A 634 -26.53 11.88 11.89
CA LEU A 634 -26.76 11.21 13.14
C LEU A 634 -26.44 9.74 13.00
N GLY A 635 -25.61 9.19 13.89
CA GLY A 635 -25.18 7.80 13.75
C GLY A 635 -24.64 7.20 15.03
N TYR A 636 -24.72 5.89 15.08
CA TYR A 636 -24.26 5.06 16.18
C TYR A 636 -23.45 3.88 15.64
N GLU A 637 -22.24 3.70 16.14
CA GLU A 637 -21.51 2.44 15.97
C GLU A 637 -21.84 1.51 17.13
N LEU A 638 -22.48 0.40 16.82
CA LEU A 638 -22.97 -0.58 17.79
C LEU A 638 -21.98 -1.75 17.85
N HIS A 639 -21.12 -1.73 18.84
CA HIS A 639 -20.11 -2.77 19.06
C HIS A 639 -20.71 -3.86 19.94
N VAL A 640 -20.91 -5.03 19.37
CA VAL A 640 -21.63 -6.15 19.98
C VAL A 640 -20.79 -7.44 19.95
N PRO A 641 -20.84 -8.33 20.97
CA PRO A 641 -20.22 -9.65 20.86
C PRO A 641 -20.72 -10.38 19.62
N VAL A 642 -19.83 -11.11 18.94
CA VAL A 642 -20.11 -11.68 17.59
C VAL A 642 -21.34 -12.62 17.59
N GLU A 643 -21.59 -13.33 18.67
CA GLU A 643 -22.73 -14.24 18.82
C GLU A 643 -24.10 -13.54 18.81
N TYR A 644 -24.16 -12.25 19.18
CA TYR A 644 -25.40 -11.45 19.13
C TYR A 644 -25.55 -10.65 17.83
N ALA A 645 -24.54 -10.63 16.98
CA ALA A 645 -24.52 -9.71 15.84
C ALA A 645 -25.68 -9.92 14.86
N LEU A 646 -25.99 -11.18 14.52
CA LEU A 646 -27.11 -11.50 13.63
C LEU A 646 -28.46 -11.14 14.28
N HIS A 647 -28.66 -11.52 15.55
CA HIS A 647 -29.85 -11.15 16.29
C HIS A 647 -30.08 -9.63 16.32
N LEU A 648 -29.05 -8.87 16.68
CA LEU A 648 -29.15 -7.40 16.72
C LEU A 648 -29.47 -6.81 15.34
N TYR A 649 -28.81 -7.32 14.28
CA TYR A 649 -29.10 -6.92 12.91
C TYR A 649 -30.56 -7.14 12.54
N GLU A 650 -31.10 -8.33 12.80
CA GLU A 650 -32.50 -8.70 12.50
C GLU A 650 -33.51 -7.82 13.26
N ARG A 651 -33.23 -7.51 14.52
CA ARG A 651 -34.08 -6.61 15.34
C ARG A 651 -34.03 -5.17 14.80
N LEU A 652 -32.84 -4.63 14.51
CA LEU A 652 -32.70 -3.30 13.90
C LEU A 652 -33.37 -3.23 12.53
N TRP A 653 -33.24 -4.28 11.73
CA TRP A 653 -33.86 -4.38 10.41
C TRP A 653 -35.38 -4.38 10.51
N ALA A 654 -35.94 -5.17 11.42
CA ALA A 654 -37.41 -5.27 11.64
C ALA A 654 -38.01 -3.93 12.10
N CYS A 655 -37.40 -3.29 13.14
CA CYS A 655 -37.87 -1.98 13.65
C CYS A 655 -37.67 -0.87 12.59
N GLY A 656 -36.61 -0.98 11.76
CA GLY A 656 -36.30 0.01 10.74
C GLY A 656 -37.20 0.01 9.51
N GLN A 657 -38.02 -1.07 9.28
CA GLN A 657 -38.88 -1.14 8.12
C GLN A 657 -39.87 0.03 8.04
N ALA A 658 -40.47 0.42 9.17
CA ALA A 658 -41.37 1.57 9.23
C ALA A 658 -40.69 2.91 8.93
N HIS A 659 -39.37 2.96 9.01
CA HIS A 659 -38.54 4.13 8.75
C HIS A 659 -37.79 4.06 7.41
N GLY A 660 -38.10 3.04 6.58
CA GLY A 660 -37.44 2.84 5.28
C GLY A 660 -35.98 2.50 5.37
N ILE A 661 -35.59 1.64 6.31
CA ILE A 661 -34.19 1.20 6.50
C ILE A 661 -33.64 0.53 5.24
N ALA A 662 -32.39 0.77 4.96
CA ALA A 662 -31.65 0.14 3.86
C ALA A 662 -30.31 -0.41 4.33
N ASN A 663 -29.80 -1.45 3.67
CA ASN A 663 -28.39 -1.78 3.78
C ASN A 663 -27.56 -0.82 2.92
N ALA A 664 -26.34 -0.54 3.36
CA ALA A 664 -25.40 0.28 2.60
C ALA A 664 -23.98 -0.29 2.69
N GLY A 665 -23.21 -0.16 1.62
CA GLY A 665 -21.89 -0.75 1.49
C GLY A 665 -20.75 0.26 1.71
N TYR A 666 -19.52 -0.23 1.59
CA TYR A 666 -18.33 0.61 1.84
C TYR A 666 -18.15 1.73 0.79
N ARG A 667 -18.71 1.59 -0.42
CA ARG A 667 -18.60 2.64 -1.46
C ARG A 667 -19.39 3.90 -1.10
N VAL A 668 -20.53 3.75 -0.44
CA VAL A 668 -21.33 4.91 -0.01
C VAL A 668 -20.60 5.73 1.05
N ILE A 669 -19.80 5.09 1.91
CA ILE A 669 -18.99 5.80 2.91
C ILE A 669 -18.09 6.84 2.23
N ASN A 670 -17.44 6.47 1.10
CA ASN A 670 -16.57 7.40 0.39
C ASN A 670 -17.34 8.60 -0.20
N THR A 671 -18.55 8.41 -0.73
CA THR A 671 -19.34 9.52 -1.27
C THR A 671 -19.84 10.46 -0.18
N LEU A 672 -20.28 9.90 0.96
CA LEU A 672 -20.80 10.66 2.11
C LEU A 672 -19.71 11.48 2.81
N ARG A 673 -18.54 10.87 3.08
CA ARG A 673 -17.43 11.54 3.78
C ARG A 673 -16.83 12.69 2.94
N LEU A 674 -16.78 12.55 1.60
CA LEU A 674 -16.28 13.59 0.69
C LEU A 674 -17.11 14.87 0.81
N GLU A 675 -18.44 14.78 0.89
CA GLU A 675 -19.33 15.93 1.04
C GLU A 675 -19.13 16.68 2.38
N LYS A 676 -18.56 16.01 3.39
CA LYS A 676 -18.25 16.55 4.72
C LYS A 676 -16.78 16.96 4.86
N HIS A 677 -15.97 16.79 3.84
CA HIS A 677 -14.52 17.00 3.90
C HIS A 677 -13.81 16.12 4.95
N TYR A 678 -14.34 14.93 5.24
CA TYR A 678 -13.69 13.98 6.13
C TYR A 678 -12.60 13.21 5.39
N LEU A 679 -11.48 12.98 6.06
CA LEU A 679 -10.26 12.43 5.48
C LEU A 679 -10.19 10.91 5.65
N VAL A 680 -9.43 10.26 4.77
CA VAL A 680 -9.12 8.84 4.90
C VAL A 680 -7.61 8.62 4.95
N TRP A 681 -7.17 7.88 5.94
CA TRP A 681 -5.76 7.54 6.09
C TRP A 681 -5.32 6.59 4.97
N GLY A 682 -4.10 6.79 4.46
CA GLY A 682 -3.54 6.06 3.32
C GLY A 682 -3.86 6.69 1.95
N THR A 683 -4.74 7.71 1.91
CA THR A 683 -5.10 8.44 0.70
C THR A 683 -4.95 9.94 0.89
N ASP A 684 -5.69 10.54 1.84
CA ASP A 684 -5.66 11.98 2.09
C ASP A 684 -4.57 12.35 3.09
N ILE A 685 -4.34 11.49 4.06
CA ILE A 685 -3.35 11.66 5.13
C ILE A 685 -2.49 10.41 5.26
N THR A 686 -1.20 10.62 5.40
CA THR A 686 -0.15 9.60 5.57
C THR A 686 0.99 10.19 6.41
N ALA A 687 2.05 9.42 6.62
CA ALA A 687 3.26 9.91 7.30
C ALA A 687 4.00 11.06 6.56
N ASP A 688 3.63 11.35 5.30
CA ASP A 688 4.16 12.49 4.53
C ASP A 688 3.51 13.84 4.90
N TYR A 689 2.43 13.83 5.69
CA TYR A 689 1.66 15.01 6.05
C TYR A 689 1.50 15.14 7.56
N ASN A 690 1.46 16.39 8.05
CA ASN A 690 1.19 16.63 9.45
C ASN A 690 -0.25 17.16 9.66
N PRO A 691 -0.77 17.13 10.91
CA PRO A 691 -2.13 17.58 11.21
C PRO A 691 -2.48 19.01 10.77
N TYR A 692 -1.52 19.93 10.80
CA TYR A 692 -1.78 21.33 10.37
C TYR A 692 -1.90 21.46 8.85
N GLU A 693 -1.12 20.71 8.09
CA GLU A 693 -1.27 20.61 6.63
C GLU A 693 -2.62 19.97 6.25
N ALA A 694 -3.03 18.95 6.97
CA ALA A 694 -4.26 18.19 6.73
C ALA A 694 -5.54 18.90 7.19
N GLY A 695 -5.43 20.05 7.87
CA GLY A 695 -6.60 20.74 8.45
C GLY A 695 -7.09 20.14 9.78
N LEU A 696 -6.32 19.21 10.36
CA LEU A 696 -6.61 18.53 11.63
C LEU A 696 -5.93 19.19 12.85
N GLY A 697 -5.46 20.41 12.70
CA GLY A 697 -4.78 21.16 13.77
C GLY A 697 -5.61 21.33 15.06
N PHE A 698 -6.94 21.20 15.00
CA PHE A 698 -7.84 21.22 16.15
C PHE A 698 -7.68 19.98 17.06
N CYS A 699 -7.11 18.89 16.55
CA CYS A 699 -6.78 17.69 17.32
C CYS A 699 -5.47 17.84 18.10
N VAL A 700 -4.63 18.85 17.81
CA VAL A 700 -3.29 18.94 18.38
C VAL A 700 -3.31 19.72 19.70
N ALA A 701 -3.26 19.04 20.82
CA ALA A 701 -3.27 19.60 22.17
C ALA A 701 -1.84 19.90 22.66
N LEU A 702 -1.20 20.96 22.16
CA LEU A 702 0.16 21.35 22.56
C LEU A 702 0.30 21.72 24.05
N GLY A 703 -0.82 22.03 24.74
CA GLY A 703 -0.83 22.39 26.15
C GLY A 703 -0.78 21.22 27.13
N LYS A 704 -0.95 19.96 26.62
CA LYS A 704 -0.84 18.76 27.48
C LYS A 704 0.62 18.43 27.79
N GLN A 705 0.86 17.38 28.60
CA GLN A 705 2.19 16.81 28.81
C GLN A 705 2.87 16.44 27.49
N ASP A 706 4.16 16.15 27.52
CA ASP A 706 4.96 15.84 26.34
C ASP A 706 4.45 14.61 25.59
N PHE A 707 4.54 14.65 24.25
CA PHE A 707 4.20 13.56 23.35
C PHE A 707 5.17 13.52 22.16
N LEU A 708 5.28 12.38 21.49
CA LEU A 708 6.33 12.10 20.48
C LEU A 708 6.50 13.19 19.43
N ALA A 709 5.41 13.68 18.86
CA ALA A 709 5.44 14.69 17.78
C ALA A 709 5.46 16.16 18.26
N ARG A 710 5.48 16.43 19.59
CA ARG A 710 5.22 17.78 20.14
C ARG A 710 6.17 18.85 19.59
N THR A 711 7.46 18.58 19.58
CA THR A 711 8.48 19.53 19.11
C THR A 711 8.28 19.89 17.64
N ALA A 712 8.11 18.88 16.77
CA ALA A 712 7.90 19.08 15.34
C ALA A 712 6.59 19.85 15.07
N LEU A 713 5.49 19.45 15.71
CA LEU A 713 4.19 20.10 15.53
C LEU A 713 4.15 21.53 16.10
N ALA A 714 4.84 21.81 17.21
CA ALA A 714 4.99 23.17 17.72
C ALA A 714 5.75 24.07 16.73
N ALA A 715 6.81 23.56 16.10
CA ALA A 715 7.57 24.29 15.09
C ALA A 715 6.71 24.58 13.84
N VAL A 716 5.94 23.60 13.36
CA VAL A 716 5.01 23.78 12.23
C VAL A 716 3.92 24.83 12.58
N LYS A 717 3.37 24.78 13.79
CA LYS A 717 2.37 25.76 14.22
C LYS A 717 2.93 27.17 14.25
N ALA A 718 4.14 27.35 14.74
CA ALA A 718 4.80 28.65 14.84
C ALA A 718 5.13 29.25 13.47
N LYS A 719 5.64 28.42 12.53
CA LYS A 719 6.03 28.85 11.17
C LYS A 719 4.83 28.96 10.22
N GLY A 720 3.77 28.22 10.47
CA GLY A 720 2.69 27.92 9.54
C GLY A 720 3.04 26.73 8.63
N PRO A 721 2.04 25.94 8.19
CA PRO A 721 2.25 24.80 7.29
C PRO A 721 2.66 25.29 5.89
N ALA A 722 3.61 24.58 5.26
CA ALA A 722 4.11 24.92 3.92
C ALA A 722 3.05 24.69 2.82
N ARG A 723 2.09 23.81 3.08
CA ARG A 723 0.98 23.45 2.18
C ARG A 723 -0.27 23.15 3.00
N ARG A 724 -1.43 23.16 2.33
CA ARG A 724 -2.72 22.84 2.98
C ARG A 724 -3.56 21.96 2.08
N LEU A 725 -4.21 20.95 2.68
CA LEU A 725 -5.26 20.21 2.01
C LEU A 725 -6.42 21.14 1.68
N THR A 726 -6.73 21.25 0.41
CA THR A 726 -7.69 22.17 -0.15
C THR A 726 -8.75 21.39 -0.91
N TRP A 727 -10.02 21.79 -0.77
CA TRP A 727 -11.17 21.13 -1.38
C TRP A 727 -11.65 21.86 -2.62
N PHE A 728 -12.11 21.09 -3.60
CA PHE A 728 -12.57 21.59 -4.89
C PHE A 728 -13.80 20.82 -5.38
N THR A 729 -14.52 21.42 -6.33
CA THR A 729 -15.53 20.74 -7.14
C THR A 729 -15.25 20.92 -8.62
N ALA A 730 -15.75 19.96 -9.42
CA ALA A 730 -15.84 20.07 -10.88
C ALA A 730 -17.25 19.66 -11.35
N GLY A 731 -17.55 19.87 -12.62
CA GLY A 731 -18.78 19.41 -13.26
C GLY A 731 -19.00 17.90 -13.12
N PRO A 732 -20.18 17.39 -13.47
CA PRO A 732 -20.52 15.98 -13.28
C PRO A 732 -19.87 15.03 -14.30
N GLU A 733 -19.41 15.52 -15.45
CA GLU A 733 -18.98 14.68 -16.59
C GLU A 733 -17.75 13.79 -16.26
N PRO A 734 -16.62 14.32 -15.69
CA PRO A 734 -15.45 13.47 -15.46
C PRO A 734 -15.70 12.46 -14.34
N THR A 735 -15.13 11.26 -14.48
CA THR A 735 -15.06 10.30 -13.39
C THR A 735 -13.70 10.44 -12.69
N LEU A 736 -13.73 10.73 -11.38
CA LEU A 736 -12.52 10.93 -10.58
C LEU A 736 -12.16 9.66 -9.79
N HIS A 737 -10.88 9.34 -9.79
CA HIS A 737 -10.34 8.13 -9.15
C HIS A 737 -9.22 8.42 -8.13
N GLY A 738 -8.80 9.68 -8.03
CA GLY A 738 -7.57 10.08 -7.34
C GLY A 738 -6.34 10.03 -8.26
N GLY A 739 -5.38 10.87 -7.98
CA GLY A 739 -4.17 11.01 -8.78
C GLY A 739 -4.26 12.03 -9.93
N GLU A 740 -5.43 12.55 -10.22
CA GLU A 740 -5.63 13.67 -11.15
C GLU A 740 -4.82 14.90 -10.71
N VAL A 741 -4.60 15.86 -11.61
CA VAL A 741 -3.78 17.03 -11.33
C VAL A 741 -4.62 18.30 -11.38
N VAL A 742 -4.47 19.14 -10.37
CA VAL A 742 -5.12 20.45 -10.25
C VAL A 742 -4.20 21.53 -10.80
N PHE A 743 -4.74 22.42 -11.63
CA PHE A 743 -4.03 23.53 -12.27
C PHE A 743 -4.62 24.88 -11.92
N ALA A 744 -3.74 25.91 -11.92
CA ALA A 744 -4.11 27.30 -12.08
C ALA A 744 -3.46 27.81 -13.38
N GLY A 745 -4.27 28.02 -14.41
CA GLY A 745 -3.73 28.18 -15.77
C GLY A 745 -2.90 26.98 -16.21
N GLU A 746 -1.62 27.16 -16.52
CA GLU A 746 -0.69 26.09 -16.89
C GLU A 746 0.12 25.54 -15.70
N ARG A 747 0.04 26.17 -14.54
CA ARG A 747 0.81 25.78 -13.37
C ARG A 747 0.10 24.70 -12.57
N ILE A 748 0.83 23.65 -12.21
CA ILE A 748 0.37 22.59 -11.33
C ILE A 748 0.28 23.13 -9.90
N LEU A 749 -0.91 23.03 -9.30
CA LEU A 749 -1.14 23.36 -7.89
C LEU A 749 -0.95 22.15 -6.96
N GLY A 750 -1.34 20.98 -7.42
CA GLY A 750 -1.24 19.78 -6.61
C GLY A 750 -1.87 18.56 -7.29
N ARG A 751 -1.70 17.43 -6.64
CA ARG A 751 -2.28 16.14 -7.06
C ARG A 751 -3.49 15.82 -6.18
N VAL A 752 -4.55 15.35 -6.82
CA VAL A 752 -5.75 14.87 -6.12
C VAL A 752 -5.41 13.66 -5.26
N THR A 753 -5.71 13.72 -3.98
CA THR A 753 -5.62 12.59 -3.06
C THR A 753 -6.91 11.77 -3.12
N SER A 754 -8.04 12.36 -2.77
CA SER A 754 -9.36 11.76 -2.92
C SER A 754 -10.21 12.54 -3.92
N GLY A 755 -10.98 11.82 -4.73
CA GLY A 755 -11.98 12.38 -5.64
C GLY A 755 -13.16 11.44 -5.81
N GLY A 756 -14.34 11.99 -6.07
CA GLY A 756 -15.55 11.21 -6.31
C GLY A 756 -16.78 12.09 -6.50
N PHE A 757 -17.92 11.45 -6.76
CA PHE A 757 -19.17 12.15 -6.99
C PHE A 757 -19.95 12.33 -5.67
N GLY A 758 -20.31 13.57 -5.35
CA GLY A 758 -21.19 13.93 -4.24
C GLY A 758 -22.64 13.89 -4.69
N HIS A 759 -23.37 12.86 -4.25
CA HIS A 759 -24.75 12.64 -4.73
C HIS A 759 -25.74 13.67 -4.19
N SER A 760 -25.50 14.27 -2.99
CA SER A 760 -26.36 15.35 -2.47
C SER A 760 -26.12 16.67 -3.18
N VAL A 761 -24.90 16.90 -3.67
CA VAL A 761 -24.53 18.18 -4.30
C VAL A 761 -24.50 18.11 -5.84
N GLY A 762 -24.65 16.93 -6.44
CA GLY A 762 -24.72 16.72 -7.89
C GLY A 762 -23.43 17.05 -8.65
N ARG A 763 -22.27 17.02 -8.00
CA ARG A 763 -20.97 17.41 -8.55
C ARG A 763 -19.84 16.47 -8.10
N ASN A 764 -18.75 16.46 -8.85
CA ASN A 764 -17.51 15.85 -8.40
C ASN A 764 -16.87 16.71 -7.31
N ILE A 765 -16.43 16.06 -6.23
CA ILE A 765 -15.73 16.66 -5.09
C ILE A 765 -14.34 16.01 -5.02
N PHE A 766 -13.30 16.80 -4.79
CA PHE A 766 -11.94 16.29 -4.65
C PHE A 766 -11.10 17.20 -3.78
N CYS A 767 -9.99 16.68 -3.28
CA CYS A 767 -9.04 17.44 -2.50
C CYS A 767 -7.60 17.20 -2.95
N ALA A 768 -6.78 18.23 -2.76
CA ALA A 768 -5.35 18.20 -3.08
C ALA A 768 -4.56 19.08 -2.10
N TYR A 769 -3.31 18.72 -1.83
CA TYR A 769 -2.41 19.59 -1.09
C TYR A 769 -1.89 20.70 -2.01
N VAL A 770 -2.12 21.95 -1.59
CA VAL A 770 -1.75 23.17 -2.31
C VAL A 770 -0.78 23.97 -1.44
N ALA A 771 0.27 24.54 -2.02
CA ALA A 771 1.24 25.38 -1.30
C ALA A 771 0.54 26.57 -0.60
N THR A 772 1.00 26.93 0.59
CA THR A 772 0.43 28.07 1.34
C THR A 772 0.81 29.37 0.63
N GLY A 773 -0.16 30.29 0.49
CA GLY A 773 0.02 31.57 -0.19
C GLY A 773 -0.24 31.57 -1.69
N GLU A 774 -0.67 30.43 -2.25
CA GLU A 774 -1.11 30.38 -3.64
C GLU A 774 -2.34 31.26 -3.87
N PRO A 775 -2.30 32.13 -4.94
CA PRO A 775 -3.43 32.99 -5.26
C PRO A 775 -4.71 32.20 -5.43
N ALA A 776 -5.80 32.70 -4.90
CA ALA A 776 -7.10 32.12 -5.09
C ALA A 776 -7.59 32.33 -6.55
N ASP A 777 -8.10 31.29 -7.19
CA ASP A 777 -9.28 31.27 -8.03
C ASP A 777 -9.20 31.69 -9.52
N ALA A 778 -8.06 32.13 -10.08
CA ALA A 778 -8.00 32.44 -11.51
C ALA A 778 -7.66 31.16 -12.33
N GLY A 779 -8.60 30.69 -13.17
CA GLY A 779 -8.37 29.62 -14.14
C GLY A 779 -8.09 28.24 -13.52
N LEU A 780 -8.79 27.91 -12.42
CA LEU A 780 -8.69 26.60 -11.79
C LEU A 780 -9.28 25.51 -12.70
N SER A 781 -8.54 24.44 -12.87
CA SER A 781 -9.00 23.25 -13.61
C SER A 781 -8.40 21.96 -13.01
N ILE A 782 -9.08 20.84 -13.29
CA ILE A 782 -8.61 19.49 -13.03
C ILE A 782 -8.36 18.76 -14.34
N GLU A 783 -7.20 18.12 -14.47
CA GLU A 783 -6.90 17.27 -15.63
C GLU A 783 -7.23 15.81 -15.31
N VAL A 784 -8.13 15.24 -16.13
CA VAL A 784 -8.55 13.84 -16.07
C VAL A 784 -8.22 13.18 -17.39
N MET A 785 -7.32 12.18 -17.41
CA MET A 785 -6.91 11.46 -18.63
C MET A 785 -6.53 12.38 -19.80
N GLY A 786 -5.79 13.48 -19.50
CA GLY A 786 -5.34 14.45 -20.50
C GLY A 786 -6.36 15.52 -20.90
N GLN A 787 -7.57 15.51 -20.35
CA GLN A 787 -8.59 16.55 -20.58
C GLN A 787 -8.74 17.45 -19.35
N ARG A 788 -8.91 18.76 -19.56
CA ARG A 788 -9.09 19.73 -18.48
C ARG A 788 -10.55 20.12 -18.31
N PHE A 789 -10.99 20.12 -17.06
CA PHE A 789 -12.35 20.52 -16.66
C PHE A 789 -12.25 21.68 -15.66
N PRO A 790 -13.13 22.69 -15.74
CA PRO A 790 -13.15 23.79 -14.78
C PRO A 790 -13.36 23.28 -13.35
N ALA A 791 -12.66 23.90 -12.40
CA ALA A 791 -12.76 23.58 -10.98
C ALA A 791 -13.04 24.83 -10.14
N LEU A 792 -13.70 24.64 -8.99
CA LEU A 792 -13.98 25.68 -7.99
C LEU A 792 -13.42 25.25 -6.63
N ARG A 793 -12.78 26.17 -5.92
CA ARG A 793 -12.25 25.94 -4.55
C ARG A 793 -13.34 26.16 -3.51
N HIS A 794 -13.28 25.38 -2.44
CA HIS A 794 -14.20 25.47 -1.30
C HIS A 794 -13.43 25.53 0.03
N THR A 795 -13.93 26.35 0.96
CA THR A 795 -13.36 26.53 2.30
C THR A 795 -14.18 25.83 3.38
N ARG A 796 -15.38 25.37 3.05
CA ARG A 796 -16.31 24.68 3.95
C ARG A 796 -16.88 23.43 3.27
N PRO A 797 -17.32 22.43 4.04
CA PRO A 797 -18.06 21.28 3.53
C PRO A 797 -19.28 21.72 2.71
N LEU A 798 -19.59 20.97 1.68
CA LEU A 798 -20.68 21.30 0.74
C LEU A 798 -22.04 20.84 1.26
N TYR A 799 -22.03 19.81 2.10
CA TYR A 799 -23.24 19.32 2.76
C TYR A 799 -23.17 19.60 4.27
N ASP A 800 -24.22 20.17 4.84
CA ASP A 800 -24.36 20.46 6.26
C ASP A 800 -23.09 21.07 6.91
N PRO A 801 -22.60 22.23 6.44
CA PRO A 801 -21.37 22.84 6.92
C PRO A 801 -21.44 23.24 8.42
N GLU A 802 -22.62 23.37 8.97
CA GLU A 802 -22.89 23.74 10.37
C GLU A 802 -23.05 22.49 11.27
N ARG A 803 -22.95 21.28 10.71
CA ARG A 803 -23.05 20.01 11.44
C ARG A 803 -24.40 19.76 12.14
N LYS A 804 -25.49 20.34 11.66
CA LYS A 804 -26.82 20.17 12.25
C LYS A 804 -27.28 18.72 12.22
N ALA A 805 -27.08 18.03 11.11
CA ALA A 805 -27.42 16.61 10.95
C ALA A 805 -26.62 15.69 11.91
N VAL A 806 -25.34 15.99 12.13
CA VAL A 806 -24.49 15.23 13.06
C VAL A 806 -24.92 15.43 14.52
N LEU A 807 -25.36 16.64 14.87
CA LEU A 807 -25.72 17.05 16.24
C LEU A 807 -27.22 16.86 16.55
N ALA A 808 -28.02 16.42 15.59
CA ALA A 808 -29.46 16.22 15.69
C ALA A 808 -29.91 15.27 16.83
#